data_d606e948c2f7f6e1be746f7691b9c776
#
_entry.id   d606e948c2f7f6e1be746f7691b9c776
#
_cell.length_a   1.000
_cell.length_b   1.000
_cell.length_c   1.000
_cell.angle_alpha   90.00
_cell.angle_beta   90.00
_cell.angle_gamma   90.00
#
_symmetry.space_group_name_H-M   'P 1'
#
loop_
_entity.id
_entity.type
_entity.pdbx_description
1 polymer ?
#
loop_
_entity_poly.entity_id
_entity_poly.type
_entity_poly.pdbx_seq_one_letter_code
_entity_poly.pdbx_strand_id
1 'polypeptide(L)'
;MAKQLVRDYVFTPGSAGVGTIVVPCRYELDKLLLITNVTDNVIIYNFGDASFAGTTAAFTKGTTTAFPTVDTLHSGYTTITLAADTSSMSSSDVLQIFAEPQVDFGQTIRPWQFGTDAIERMRVSTPESMIDADFEYGLQPTKWAGYGTIKGYPSTYDEPGVDLTVNTITTDYQTTSVSNSLISLTFADSAHDLSIGDVVNVSGLDAGTAGFSRADGSFIIDQVPDNQTIKYFARGTVGTTGGQSLKTEETIGRKGGVYANSSIPVASATSNGADPSVITLNFTNPHGLIPGTPIHATVASGTNKEEATGPFVIKSTPSLTSLTYVARSGAVVASPTGVTLYAISNATILHRPSDGGVILSTKTPTYAAAVIRQSKRFFRYQSGKGFLWSSGTLFAPNYDLQSVTAAGTTIGSAITVKTDDIDHGLQIGASVTLDGISTSGYEDDYTVASIVDDYTFTVAAKSTLGDTTAVLAQQSKVYVKGWIGSAVRAGMFDDQNGIFFEFDGNQMFCVKRSSTDNITGTLSMTQNSNAVTGTNTRFSEQVRAGDRIVIRGMTHFITQVVSNTSMFITPDYRGITQAGVRAQRVTEIRIPQSKWNMDKADGLGSSGYHWDFNKMQMIGVEYSWYGAGFIHFMVRGDDGRWLYIHRMKNNNINDEAYMRSGNLPVRYSIENDSPVTYLTGTIDASTTTIPAANLQEFDDEGVLMIDNEIVSYTGRSVTDGAGNFTGCTRAATLNQYLQGTSNSLTAGPAAGHSSNTGIIEISNTCSPTLSHWGSALVMDGGFDFDRGYIFNYSRSHNTSGDKIGVTPITSFCLRLAPSVSNSSVGRLGAKELLNRSQLLLQQCAVGLSRGSSSSGEVVIQGIINPRNFEDATWKSLNAVNEGGQPSFAQVAELEDITWSTGTYALPGERIFAFVCNASRADALTTVLELGDLKELSGAPLGGDYKYPDGPDILAINAFVKSGDVKGTIQLRWGEAQA
;
A
#
# COMPACT_ATOMS: atom_id res chain seq x y z
N MET A 1 36.93 -18.32 6.14
CA MET A 1 36.41 -18.17 4.78
C MET A 1 35.29 -19.16 4.61
N ALA A 2 34.12 -18.68 4.16
CA ALA A 2 32.98 -19.57 3.95
C ALA A 2 33.17 -20.34 2.64
N LYS A 3 33.10 -21.65 2.72
CA LYS A 3 33.10 -22.51 1.54
C LYS A 3 31.68 -22.59 1.00
N GLN A 4 31.52 -22.48 -0.31
CA GLN A 4 30.21 -22.53 -0.98
C GLN A 4 30.11 -23.81 -1.81
N LEU A 5 28.95 -24.45 -1.75
CA LEU A 5 28.60 -25.54 -2.66
C LEU A 5 28.04 -24.93 -3.96
N VAL A 6 28.67 -25.23 -5.09
CA VAL A 6 28.19 -24.84 -6.42
C VAL A 6 27.14 -25.88 -6.85
N ARG A 7 25.91 -25.45 -7.03
CA ARG A 7 24.77 -26.33 -7.33
C ARG A 7 24.43 -26.40 -8.80
N ASP A 8 24.59 -25.29 -9.51
CA ASP A 8 24.32 -25.23 -10.95
C ASP A 8 25.58 -25.52 -11.74
N TYR A 9 25.62 -26.66 -12.39
CA TYR A 9 26.72 -27.04 -13.25
C TYR A 9 26.24 -28.02 -14.33
N VAL A 10 27.02 -28.08 -15.42
CA VAL A 10 26.88 -29.13 -16.44
C VAL A 10 28.19 -29.89 -16.53
N PHE A 11 28.14 -31.19 -16.28
CA PHE A 11 29.29 -32.05 -16.32
C PHE A 11 29.34 -32.84 -17.64
N THR A 12 30.46 -32.75 -18.31
CA THR A 12 30.74 -33.56 -19.51
C THR A 12 31.99 -34.39 -19.26
N PRO A 13 31.86 -35.71 -18.99
CA PRO A 13 33.01 -36.59 -18.74
C PRO A 13 33.85 -36.78 -20.01
N GLY A 14 35.09 -37.08 -19.82
CA GLY A 14 36.06 -37.30 -20.88
C GLY A 14 37.38 -37.88 -20.36
N SER A 15 38.30 -38.27 -21.26
CA SER A 15 39.63 -38.71 -20.85
C SER A 15 40.44 -37.56 -20.20
N ALA A 16 41.56 -37.88 -19.53
CA ALA A 16 42.40 -36.91 -18.84
C ALA A 16 42.69 -35.66 -19.69
N GLY A 17 42.39 -34.52 -19.16
CA GLY A 17 42.57 -33.22 -19.82
C GLY A 17 41.44 -32.78 -20.76
N VAL A 18 40.35 -33.56 -20.93
CA VAL A 18 39.23 -33.24 -21.80
C VAL A 18 37.86 -33.27 -21.12
N GLY A 19 37.74 -33.81 -19.89
CA GLY A 19 36.53 -33.68 -19.09
C GLY A 19 36.27 -32.24 -18.70
N THR A 20 35.01 -31.78 -18.81
CA THR A 20 34.67 -30.36 -18.51
C THR A 20 33.48 -30.22 -17.58
N ILE A 21 33.52 -29.17 -16.78
CA ILE A 21 32.39 -28.72 -15.97
C ILE A 21 32.11 -27.27 -16.35
N VAL A 22 30.91 -26.99 -16.76
CA VAL A 22 30.46 -25.61 -17.03
C VAL A 22 29.64 -25.14 -15.84
N VAL A 23 30.02 -23.98 -15.28
CA VAL A 23 29.31 -23.34 -14.16
C VAL A 23 28.88 -21.93 -14.54
N PRO A 24 27.69 -21.47 -14.13
CA PRO A 24 27.29 -20.08 -14.34
C PRO A 24 28.17 -19.18 -13.48
N CYS A 25 28.43 -17.97 -13.90
CA CYS A 25 29.32 -17.00 -13.26
C CYS A 25 30.81 -17.26 -13.49
N ARG A 26 31.62 -16.33 -12.96
CA ARG A 26 33.08 -16.37 -13.04
C ARG A 26 33.64 -17.11 -11.83
N TYR A 27 34.38 -18.19 -12.10
CA TYR A 27 35.19 -18.87 -11.11
C TYR A 27 36.67 -18.87 -11.51
N GLU A 28 37.55 -18.46 -10.62
CA GLU A 28 39.00 -18.55 -10.78
C GLU A 28 39.50 -19.84 -10.16
N LEU A 29 40.52 -20.45 -10.76
CA LEU A 29 40.99 -21.77 -10.31
C LEU A 29 41.52 -21.76 -8.88
N ASP A 30 42.10 -20.66 -8.44
CA ASP A 30 42.63 -20.46 -7.06
C ASP A 30 41.51 -20.39 -5.99
N LYS A 31 40.27 -20.24 -6.42
CA LYS A 31 39.08 -20.23 -5.56
C LYS A 31 38.34 -21.56 -5.55
N LEU A 32 38.66 -22.46 -6.45
CA LEU A 32 38.09 -23.78 -6.53
C LEU A 32 38.82 -24.71 -5.52
N LEU A 33 38.10 -25.25 -4.57
CA LEU A 33 38.70 -25.97 -3.44
C LEU A 33 38.69 -27.49 -3.66
N LEU A 34 37.53 -28.04 -4.07
CA LEU A 34 37.35 -29.50 -4.17
C LEU A 34 36.23 -29.80 -5.16
N ILE A 35 36.41 -30.78 -6.01
CA ILE A 35 35.36 -31.42 -6.79
C ILE A 35 35.38 -32.91 -6.52
N THR A 36 34.25 -33.44 -6.07
CA THR A 36 34.07 -34.89 -5.80
C THR A 36 32.90 -35.36 -6.64
N ASN A 37 33.08 -36.45 -7.36
CA ASN A 37 31.97 -37.23 -7.90
C ASN A 37 31.38 -38.07 -6.74
N VAL A 38 30.19 -37.70 -6.28
CA VAL A 38 29.53 -38.37 -5.15
C VAL A 38 28.94 -39.71 -5.58
N THR A 39 28.56 -39.84 -6.83
CA THR A 39 28.05 -41.09 -7.39
C THR A 39 29.09 -42.20 -7.33
N ASP A 40 30.29 -41.91 -7.75
CA ASP A 40 31.38 -42.87 -7.81
C ASP A 40 32.33 -42.81 -6.60
N ASN A 41 32.10 -41.85 -5.71
CA ASN A 41 32.93 -41.57 -4.54
C ASN A 41 34.41 -41.30 -4.90
N VAL A 42 34.65 -40.48 -5.92
CA VAL A 42 35.97 -40.17 -6.48
C VAL A 42 36.23 -38.65 -6.40
N ILE A 43 37.47 -38.28 -5.95
CA ILE A 43 37.93 -36.91 -6.02
C ILE A 43 38.39 -36.59 -7.46
N ILE A 44 37.80 -35.57 -8.08
CA ILE A 44 38.17 -35.16 -9.44
C ILE A 44 39.12 -33.97 -9.43
N TYR A 45 39.05 -33.16 -8.40
CA TYR A 45 39.93 -32.01 -8.19
C TYR A 45 40.08 -31.70 -6.71
N ASN A 46 41.32 -31.39 -6.33
CA ASN A 46 41.66 -30.90 -5.00
C ASN A 46 42.73 -29.80 -5.12
N PHE A 47 42.46 -28.61 -4.64
CA PHE A 47 43.34 -27.42 -4.72
C PHE A 47 44.76 -27.68 -4.19
N GLY A 48 44.91 -28.44 -3.14
CA GLY A 48 46.18 -28.76 -2.53
C GLY A 48 46.96 -29.91 -3.15
N ASP A 49 46.44 -30.56 -4.19
CA ASP A 49 47.06 -31.78 -4.77
C ASP A 49 47.67 -31.50 -6.15
N ALA A 50 48.98 -31.66 -6.22
CA ALA A 50 49.73 -31.44 -7.45
C ALA A 50 49.32 -32.36 -8.63
N SER A 51 48.66 -33.50 -8.39
CA SER A 51 48.18 -34.40 -9.46
C SER A 51 47.09 -33.76 -10.35
N PHE A 52 46.43 -32.71 -9.86
CA PHE A 52 45.40 -31.96 -10.59
C PHE A 52 45.91 -30.62 -11.18
N ALA A 53 47.22 -30.40 -11.22
CA ALA A 53 47.81 -29.14 -11.67
C ALA A 53 47.49 -28.75 -13.13
N GLY A 54 47.07 -29.71 -13.96
CA GLY A 54 46.65 -29.47 -15.34
C GLY A 54 45.20 -29.01 -15.48
N THR A 55 44.42 -28.91 -14.39
CA THR A 55 43.06 -28.38 -14.40
C THR A 55 43.08 -26.88 -14.64
N THR A 56 42.22 -26.40 -15.52
CA THR A 56 42.10 -24.97 -15.89
C THR A 56 40.67 -24.47 -15.75
N ALA A 57 40.50 -23.20 -15.45
CA ALA A 57 39.19 -22.52 -15.44
C ALA A 57 39.26 -21.32 -16.38
N ALA A 58 38.38 -21.29 -17.38
CA ALA A 58 38.32 -20.24 -18.36
C ALA A 58 36.93 -19.58 -18.34
N PHE A 59 36.90 -18.28 -18.05
CA PHE A 59 35.66 -17.51 -18.07
C PHE A 59 35.34 -17.03 -19.49
N THR A 60 34.08 -17.21 -19.90
CA THR A 60 33.54 -16.73 -21.18
C THR A 60 32.36 -15.78 -20.93
N LYS A 61 32.43 -14.57 -21.49
CA LYS A 61 31.29 -13.66 -21.51
C LYS A 61 30.20 -14.14 -22.43
N GLY A 62 28.95 -14.05 -22.00
CA GLY A 62 27.79 -14.43 -22.80
C GLY A 62 27.08 -15.67 -22.29
N THR A 63 25.96 -16.01 -22.93
CA THR A 63 25.15 -17.18 -22.57
C THR A 63 25.71 -18.45 -23.22
N THR A 64 25.53 -19.57 -22.56
CA THR A 64 25.76 -20.91 -23.15
C THR A 64 24.41 -21.61 -23.35
N THR A 65 24.34 -22.59 -24.25
CA THR A 65 23.15 -23.45 -24.42
C THR A 65 22.79 -24.23 -23.14
N ALA A 66 23.76 -24.43 -22.23
CA ALA A 66 23.55 -25.08 -20.96
C ALA A 66 22.83 -24.16 -19.94
N PHE A 67 23.03 -22.83 -20.06
CA PHE A 67 22.47 -21.81 -19.20
C PHE A 67 21.96 -20.64 -20.04
N PRO A 68 20.81 -20.78 -20.72
CA PRO A 68 20.31 -19.78 -21.66
C PRO A 68 19.85 -18.46 -21.01
N THR A 69 19.62 -18.47 -19.71
CA THR A 69 19.12 -17.32 -18.90
C THR A 69 20.18 -16.76 -17.95
N VAL A 70 21.44 -16.75 -18.35
CA VAL A 70 22.49 -16.10 -17.52
C VAL A 70 22.18 -14.61 -17.43
N ASP A 71 22.08 -14.12 -16.20
CA ASP A 71 21.78 -12.74 -15.87
C ASP A 71 22.74 -11.76 -16.57
N THR A 72 22.20 -10.64 -17.08
CA THR A 72 22.96 -9.59 -17.77
C THR A 72 24.02 -8.89 -16.91
N LEU A 73 23.92 -8.98 -15.58
CA LEU A 73 24.93 -8.49 -14.63
C LEU A 73 26.09 -9.45 -14.43
N HIS A 74 25.87 -10.75 -14.64
CA HIS A 74 26.88 -11.81 -14.55
C HIS A 74 27.03 -12.52 -15.90
N SER A 75 27.03 -11.76 -16.97
CA SER A 75 26.92 -12.21 -18.36
C SER A 75 28.06 -13.13 -18.79
N GLY A 76 28.12 -14.33 -18.21
CA GLY A 76 29.13 -15.31 -18.59
C GLY A 76 29.10 -16.58 -17.77
N TYR A 77 29.93 -17.52 -18.17
CA TYR A 77 30.11 -18.81 -17.53
C TYR A 77 31.58 -19.20 -17.48
N THR A 78 31.94 -20.07 -16.56
CA THR A 78 33.28 -20.62 -16.46
C THR A 78 33.29 -22.08 -16.89
N THR A 79 34.16 -22.40 -17.84
CA THR A 79 34.46 -23.80 -18.20
C THR A 79 35.66 -24.24 -17.45
N ILE A 80 35.50 -25.25 -16.57
CA ILE A 80 36.58 -25.93 -15.87
C ILE A 80 36.96 -27.15 -16.69
N THR A 81 38.19 -27.20 -17.20
CA THR A 81 38.77 -28.35 -17.89
C THR A 81 39.59 -29.16 -16.91
N LEU A 82 39.22 -30.43 -16.75
CA LEU A 82 39.75 -31.30 -15.70
C LEU A 82 41.03 -31.99 -16.17
N ALA A 83 42.03 -32.09 -15.30
CA ALA A 83 43.22 -32.92 -15.53
C ALA A 83 42.96 -34.42 -15.25
N ALA A 84 41.98 -34.72 -14.43
CA ALA A 84 41.60 -36.08 -14.08
C ALA A 84 40.94 -36.80 -15.27
N ASP A 85 41.17 -38.11 -15.39
CA ASP A 85 40.47 -38.95 -16.32
C ASP A 85 39.08 -39.27 -15.79
N THR A 86 38.06 -38.78 -16.49
CA THR A 86 36.65 -38.97 -16.19
C THR A 86 35.92 -39.83 -17.19
N SER A 87 36.67 -40.58 -18.01
CA SER A 87 36.09 -41.39 -19.10
C SER A 87 35.17 -42.54 -18.65
N SER A 88 35.33 -42.97 -17.39
CA SER A 88 34.48 -43.96 -16.74
C SER A 88 33.23 -43.39 -16.09
N MET A 89 33.11 -42.05 -16.02
CA MET A 89 32.00 -41.36 -15.38
C MET A 89 30.86 -41.06 -16.37
N SER A 90 29.68 -40.76 -15.85
CA SER A 90 28.51 -40.37 -16.59
C SER A 90 28.22 -38.86 -16.49
N SER A 91 27.64 -38.25 -17.52
CA SER A 91 27.13 -36.86 -17.44
C SER A 91 25.96 -36.69 -16.46
N SER A 92 25.37 -37.80 -16.00
CA SER A 92 24.33 -37.80 -14.96
C SER A 92 24.88 -37.97 -13.54
N ASP A 93 26.20 -38.10 -13.38
CA ASP A 93 26.79 -38.22 -12.05
C ASP A 93 26.61 -36.93 -11.26
N VAL A 94 26.37 -37.07 -9.95
CA VAL A 94 26.23 -35.96 -9.03
C VAL A 94 27.61 -35.52 -8.56
N LEU A 95 27.94 -34.28 -8.87
CA LEU A 95 29.18 -33.68 -8.39
C LEU A 95 28.94 -32.80 -7.18
N GLN A 96 29.86 -32.85 -6.24
CA GLN A 96 29.93 -31.90 -5.14
C GLN A 96 31.13 -30.97 -5.37
N ILE A 97 30.83 -29.70 -5.68
CA ILE A 97 31.82 -28.70 -6.06
C ILE A 97 31.88 -27.64 -4.96
N PHE A 98 33.00 -27.58 -4.25
CA PHE A 98 33.26 -26.56 -3.26
C PHE A 98 34.17 -25.48 -3.83
N ALA A 99 33.71 -24.23 -3.73
CA ALA A 99 34.48 -23.06 -4.09
C ALA A 99 34.42 -22.01 -2.98
N GLU A 100 35.40 -21.12 -2.95
CA GLU A 100 35.23 -19.86 -2.22
C GLU A 100 34.28 -18.95 -3.02
N PRO A 101 33.36 -18.24 -2.34
CA PRO A 101 32.47 -17.33 -3.01
C PRO A 101 33.28 -16.36 -3.86
N GLN A 102 32.99 -16.34 -5.15
CA GLN A 102 33.65 -15.41 -6.04
C GLN A 102 32.91 -14.13 -6.10
N VAL A 103 33.67 -13.07 -6.15
CA VAL A 103 33.19 -11.74 -6.20
C VAL A 103 33.41 -11.24 -7.61
N ASP A 104 32.33 -11.02 -8.31
CA ASP A 104 32.41 -10.38 -9.60
C ASP A 104 32.87 -8.91 -9.48
N PHE A 105 33.86 -8.54 -10.27
CA PHE A 105 34.38 -7.17 -10.36
C PHE A 105 34.97 -6.56 -9.09
N GLY A 106 35.71 -7.32 -8.33
CA GLY A 106 36.44 -6.83 -7.15
C GLY A 106 35.58 -6.49 -5.96
N GLN A 107 34.39 -7.03 -5.90
CA GLN A 107 33.47 -6.83 -4.80
C GLN A 107 33.37 -8.06 -3.91
N THR A 108 33.84 -7.91 -2.66
CA THR A 108 33.78 -8.94 -1.62
C THR A 108 32.47 -8.91 -0.86
N ILE A 109 31.33 -9.09 -1.52
CA ILE A 109 30.09 -9.29 -0.77
C ILE A 109 29.89 -10.78 -0.58
N ARG A 110 30.03 -11.20 0.65
CA ARG A 110 29.70 -12.54 1.09
C ARG A 110 28.21 -12.55 1.47
N PRO A 111 27.41 -13.55 1.09
CA PRO A 111 26.00 -13.61 1.47
C PRO A 111 25.72 -13.49 2.98
N TRP A 112 26.74 -13.66 3.82
CA TRP A 112 26.69 -13.60 5.28
C TRP A 112 27.82 -12.78 5.90
N GLN A 113 28.06 -11.60 5.39
CA GLN A 113 29.06 -10.72 5.97
C GLN A 113 28.54 -10.07 7.25
N PHE A 114 29.13 -10.39 8.38
CA PHE A 114 28.84 -9.77 9.66
C PHE A 114 29.72 -8.53 9.89
N GLY A 115 29.14 -7.53 10.53
CA GLY A 115 29.86 -6.41 11.07
C GLY A 115 30.22 -5.30 10.10
N THR A 116 29.58 -5.24 8.92
CA THR A 116 29.67 -4.09 8.02
C THR A 116 28.35 -3.32 7.94
N ASP A 117 28.44 -2.04 7.66
CA ASP A 117 27.32 -1.18 7.36
C ASP A 117 26.90 -1.26 5.88
N ALA A 118 25.85 -0.53 5.49
CA ALA A 118 25.33 -0.50 4.12
C ALA A 118 26.33 0.02 3.06
N ILE A 119 27.43 0.61 3.49
CA ILE A 119 28.54 1.03 2.60
C ILE A 119 29.82 0.21 2.86
N GLU A 120 29.65 -1.02 3.38
CA GLU A 120 30.71 -2.01 3.55
C GLU A 120 31.84 -1.60 4.50
N ARG A 121 31.61 -0.62 5.38
CA ARG A 121 32.56 -0.29 6.44
C ARG A 121 32.41 -1.23 7.63
N MET A 122 33.51 -1.50 8.32
CA MET A 122 33.45 -2.19 9.60
C MET A 122 32.59 -1.37 10.58
N ARG A 123 31.57 -1.98 11.19
CA ARG A 123 30.72 -1.32 12.19
C ARG A 123 31.53 -1.06 13.44
N VAL A 124 31.88 0.19 13.66
CA VAL A 124 32.58 0.66 14.86
C VAL A 124 31.62 1.36 15.82
N SER A 125 30.42 1.72 15.37
CA SER A 125 29.39 2.38 16.14
C SER A 125 28.24 1.42 16.45
N THR A 126 27.59 1.62 17.59
CA THR A 126 26.39 0.88 17.97
C THR A 126 25.24 1.32 17.07
N PRO A 127 24.54 0.41 16.37
CA PRO A 127 23.35 0.74 15.61
C PRO A 127 22.25 1.26 16.53
N GLU A 128 21.52 2.26 16.08
CA GLU A 128 20.39 2.83 16.81
C GLU A 128 19.08 2.50 16.10
N SER A 129 18.09 2.03 16.87
CA SER A 129 16.74 1.79 16.37
C SER A 129 16.02 3.12 16.18
N MET A 130 15.57 3.37 14.94
CA MET A 130 14.78 4.54 14.57
C MET A 130 13.29 4.30 14.72
N ILE A 131 12.85 3.08 14.50
CA ILE A 131 11.54 2.54 14.83
C ILE A 131 11.71 1.08 15.18
N ASP A 132 11.06 0.67 16.22
CA ASP A 132 10.91 -0.70 16.64
C ASP A 132 9.46 -0.88 17.06
N ALA A 133 8.72 -1.58 16.24
CA ALA A 133 7.29 -1.73 16.41
C ALA A 133 6.91 -3.21 16.35
N ASP A 134 6.28 -3.69 17.40
CA ASP A 134 5.45 -4.86 17.38
C ASP A 134 3.98 -4.42 17.50
N PHE A 135 3.07 -5.27 17.10
CA PHE A 135 1.64 -4.95 17.09
C PHE A 135 0.83 -5.83 18.03
N GLU A 136 1.46 -6.40 19.05
CA GLU A 136 0.82 -7.29 20.02
C GLU A 136 -0.43 -6.68 20.66
N TYR A 137 -0.39 -5.36 20.93
CA TYR A 137 -1.45 -4.63 21.62
C TYR A 137 -2.30 -3.72 20.72
N GLY A 138 -2.14 -3.78 19.40
CA GLY A 138 -2.96 -3.00 18.47
C GLY A 138 -2.20 -2.29 17.36
N LEU A 139 -2.91 -1.43 16.64
CA LEU A 139 -2.45 -0.80 15.40
C LEU A 139 -1.43 0.32 15.59
N GLN A 140 -1.24 0.84 16.80
CA GLN A 140 -0.33 1.95 17.13
C GLN A 140 -0.58 3.22 16.28
N PRO A 141 -1.75 3.82 16.35
CA PRO A 141 -2.14 4.94 15.48
C PRO A 141 -1.32 6.23 15.70
N THR A 142 -0.61 6.38 16.83
CA THR A 142 0.38 7.44 17.04
C THR A 142 1.57 7.36 16.11
N LYS A 143 2.02 6.15 15.80
CA LYS A 143 3.23 5.90 15.00
C LYS A 143 2.92 5.56 13.54
N TRP A 144 1.71 5.04 13.29
CA TRP A 144 1.29 4.54 11.99
C TRP A 144 0.02 5.23 11.51
N ALA A 145 -0.02 5.58 10.25
CA ALA A 145 -1.21 6.02 9.54
C ALA A 145 -1.66 4.94 8.57
N GLY A 146 -2.98 4.77 8.43
CA GLY A 146 -3.55 3.86 7.48
C GLY A 146 -4.72 4.50 6.75
N TYR A 147 -4.85 4.25 5.46
CA TYR A 147 -5.93 4.78 4.64
C TYR A 147 -6.13 3.93 3.39
N GLY A 148 -7.35 3.97 2.87
CA GLY A 148 -7.67 3.44 1.57
C GLY A 148 -7.85 4.55 0.55
N THR A 149 -7.54 4.28 -0.70
CA THR A 149 -7.76 5.22 -1.81
C THR A 149 -8.40 4.52 -2.99
N ILE A 150 -9.16 5.29 -3.76
CA ILE A 150 -9.57 4.94 -5.13
C ILE A 150 -9.06 6.06 -6.03
N LYS A 151 -8.24 5.75 -7.02
CA LYS A 151 -7.67 6.75 -7.93
C LYS A 151 -7.03 7.95 -7.20
N GLY A 152 -6.39 7.71 -6.06
CA GLY A 152 -5.81 8.75 -5.23
C GLY A 152 -6.81 9.53 -4.35
N TYR A 153 -8.11 9.28 -4.43
CA TYR A 153 -9.10 9.84 -3.49
C TYR A 153 -9.07 9.04 -2.19
N PRO A 154 -8.62 9.62 -1.07
CA PRO A 154 -8.61 8.93 0.21
C PRO A 154 -10.03 8.79 0.76
N SER A 155 -10.35 7.67 1.36
CA SER A 155 -11.68 7.41 1.93
C SER A 155 -11.68 6.65 3.25
N THR A 156 -10.55 6.08 3.66
CA THR A 156 -10.44 5.40 4.95
C THR A 156 -9.08 5.67 5.59
N TYR A 157 -9.00 5.62 6.91
CA TYR A 157 -7.75 5.70 7.65
C TYR A 157 -7.71 4.71 8.78
N ASP A 158 -6.49 4.48 9.24
CA ASP A 158 -6.18 3.71 10.41
C ASP A 158 -6.44 4.58 11.67
N GLU A 159 -7.70 4.79 11.98
CA GLU A 159 -8.08 5.32 13.28
C GLU A 159 -8.32 4.17 14.25
N PRO A 160 -8.06 4.35 15.54
CA PRO A 160 -8.46 3.39 16.54
C PRO A 160 -9.97 3.19 16.42
N GLY A 161 -10.37 1.96 16.12
CA GLY A 161 -11.76 1.60 16.06
C GLY A 161 -12.43 1.94 17.39
N VAL A 162 -13.65 2.37 17.35
CA VAL A 162 -14.51 2.39 18.54
C VAL A 162 -15.12 1.00 18.61
N ASP A 163 -14.71 0.24 19.61
CA ASP A 163 -15.34 -1.03 19.91
C ASP A 163 -16.71 -0.71 20.50
N LEU A 164 -17.75 -1.01 19.76
CA LEU A 164 -19.12 -0.75 20.16
C LEU A 164 -19.85 -2.07 20.36
N THR A 165 -20.42 -2.26 21.52
CA THR A 165 -21.28 -3.40 21.80
C THR A 165 -22.66 -3.16 21.21
N VAL A 166 -23.08 -4.01 20.29
CA VAL A 166 -24.40 -3.93 19.69
C VAL A 166 -25.43 -4.53 20.64
N ASN A 167 -26.46 -3.76 20.96
CA ASN A 167 -27.57 -4.17 21.80
C ASN A 167 -28.70 -4.82 21.00
N THR A 168 -29.01 -4.26 19.84
CA THR A 168 -30.13 -4.73 19.03
C THR A 168 -29.80 -4.68 17.54
N ILE A 169 -30.17 -5.75 16.84
CA ILE A 169 -30.10 -5.82 15.38
C ILE A 169 -31.52 -5.93 14.83
N THR A 170 -31.82 -5.16 13.84
CA THR A 170 -33.04 -5.32 13.06
C THR A 170 -32.74 -5.27 11.56
N THR A 171 -33.52 -6.04 10.82
CA THR A 171 -33.54 -5.93 9.35
C THR A 171 -34.71 -5.05 8.98
N ASP A 172 -34.44 -3.82 8.61
CA ASP A 172 -35.48 -2.80 8.39
C ASP A 172 -36.16 -2.92 7.03
N TYR A 173 -35.46 -3.45 6.05
CA TYR A 173 -36.00 -3.49 4.69
C TYR A 173 -35.46 -4.71 3.92
N GLN A 174 -36.41 -5.41 3.27
CA GLN A 174 -36.10 -6.45 2.29
C GLN A 174 -36.77 -6.08 0.97
N THR A 175 -36.01 -6.02 -0.09
CA THR A 175 -36.57 -5.90 -1.42
C THR A 175 -36.82 -7.29 -2.00
N THR A 176 -37.92 -7.44 -2.73
CA THR A 176 -38.33 -8.73 -3.34
C THR A 176 -37.57 -9.06 -4.62
N SER A 177 -36.69 -8.18 -5.08
CA SER A 177 -36.01 -8.34 -6.39
C SER A 177 -34.54 -8.00 -6.34
N VAL A 178 -33.70 -8.83 -5.79
CA VAL A 178 -32.24 -8.71 -5.68
C VAL A 178 -31.86 -7.75 -4.59
N SER A 179 -31.47 -8.31 -3.39
CA SER A 179 -30.85 -7.29 -2.95
C SER A 179 -30.42 -7.27 -1.55
N ASN A 180 -29.67 -6.33 -1.21
CA ASN A 180 -29.01 -6.12 0.05
C ASN A 180 -30.08 -5.72 1.10
N SER A 181 -30.11 -6.43 2.21
CA SER A 181 -30.95 -6.03 3.33
C SER A 181 -30.35 -4.80 4.03
N LEU A 182 -31.18 -3.85 4.41
CA LEU A 182 -30.79 -2.75 5.28
C LEU A 182 -30.76 -3.24 6.72
N ILE A 183 -29.58 -3.27 7.31
CA ILE A 183 -29.32 -3.69 8.69
C ILE A 183 -29.28 -2.46 9.58
N SER A 184 -30.01 -2.49 10.68
CA SER A 184 -29.95 -1.47 11.72
C SER A 184 -29.27 -2.06 12.96
N LEU A 185 -28.20 -1.44 13.39
CA LEU A 185 -27.48 -1.76 14.62
C LEU A 185 -27.73 -0.66 15.64
N THR A 186 -28.24 -1.03 16.82
CA THR A 186 -28.40 -0.12 17.94
C THR A 186 -27.41 -0.51 19.04
N PHE A 187 -26.61 0.43 19.50
CA PHE A 187 -25.56 0.24 20.51
C PHE A 187 -26.07 0.44 21.92
N ALA A 188 -25.44 -0.26 22.89
CA ALA A 188 -25.95 -0.34 24.27
C ALA A 188 -25.70 0.91 25.11
N ASP A 189 -24.56 1.55 25.01
CA ASP A 189 -24.04 2.39 26.10
C ASP A 189 -23.59 3.79 25.75
N SER A 190 -23.43 4.22 24.51
CA SER A 190 -22.93 5.55 24.21
C SER A 190 -23.18 6.02 22.79
N ALA A 191 -23.06 7.32 22.60
CA ALA A 191 -22.99 7.90 21.29
C ALA A 191 -21.84 7.23 20.50
N HIS A 192 -22.16 6.73 19.31
CA HIS A 192 -21.19 6.02 18.48
C HIS A 192 -20.24 6.97 17.74
N ASP A 193 -20.52 8.28 17.72
CA ASP A 193 -19.74 9.33 17.04
C ASP A 193 -19.41 9.03 15.55
N LEU A 194 -20.18 8.14 14.93
CA LEU A 194 -20.07 7.76 13.53
C LEU A 194 -21.00 8.63 12.66
N SER A 195 -20.58 8.84 11.43
CA SER A 195 -21.31 9.67 10.44
C SER A 195 -21.66 8.86 9.19
N ILE A 196 -22.63 9.35 8.41
CA ILE A 196 -22.93 8.75 7.11
C ILE A 196 -21.68 8.81 6.22
N GLY A 197 -21.36 7.66 5.58
CA GLY A 197 -20.15 7.51 4.77
C GLY A 197 -18.94 6.95 5.54
N ASP A 198 -19.00 6.87 6.86
CA ASP A 198 -17.95 6.20 7.64
C ASP A 198 -17.97 4.68 7.35
N VAL A 199 -16.81 4.05 7.45
CA VAL A 199 -16.68 2.60 7.28
C VAL A 199 -16.69 1.92 8.64
N VAL A 200 -17.60 0.97 8.81
CA VAL A 200 -17.65 0.10 10.00
C VAL A 200 -17.23 -1.31 9.66
N ASN A 201 -16.54 -1.94 10.56
CA ASN A 201 -16.27 -3.36 10.49
C ASN A 201 -17.19 -4.07 11.49
N VAL A 202 -18.06 -4.90 10.96
CA VAL A 202 -19.08 -5.61 11.74
C VAL A 202 -18.70 -7.07 11.81
N SER A 203 -18.71 -7.66 13.01
CA SER A 203 -18.41 -9.06 13.21
C SER A 203 -19.35 -9.68 14.24
N GLY A 204 -19.51 -11.01 14.17
CA GLY A 204 -20.27 -11.75 15.17
C GLY A 204 -21.78 -11.81 14.92
N LEU A 205 -22.27 -11.32 13.78
CA LEU A 205 -23.69 -11.40 13.42
C LEU A 205 -24.13 -12.79 12.95
N ASP A 206 -23.20 -13.67 12.61
CA ASP A 206 -23.49 -15.03 12.12
C ASP A 206 -23.75 -16.03 13.27
N ALA A 207 -24.73 -15.77 14.10
CA ALA A 207 -25.13 -16.67 15.18
C ALA A 207 -26.11 -17.78 14.76
N GLY A 208 -25.84 -18.43 13.60
CA GLY A 208 -26.61 -19.62 13.19
C GLY A 208 -27.92 -19.33 12.46
N THR A 209 -28.15 -18.11 11.99
CA THR A 209 -29.34 -17.76 11.20
C THR A 209 -28.91 -17.58 9.73
N ALA A 210 -29.59 -18.27 8.81
CA ALA A 210 -29.22 -18.27 7.41
C ALA A 210 -29.11 -16.86 6.80
N GLY A 211 -27.91 -16.52 6.30
CA GLY A 211 -27.63 -15.31 5.58
C GLY A 211 -27.04 -14.15 6.38
N PHE A 212 -26.86 -14.26 7.70
CA PHE A 212 -26.28 -13.15 8.52
C PHE A 212 -24.77 -12.96 8.30
N SER A 213 -24.04 -13.95 7.81
CA SER A 213 -22.68 -13.78 7.32
C SER A 213 -22.54 -12.67 6.27
N ARG A 214 -23.61 -12.36 5.55
CA ARG A 214 -23.65 -11.26 4.58
C ARG A 214 -23.73 -9.88 5.23
N ALA A 215 -24.04 -9.79 6.50
CA ALA A 215 -24.06 -8.58 7.28
C ALA A 215 -22.76 -8.40 8.11
N ASP A 216 -21.88 -9.40 8.13
CA ASP A 216 -20.54 -9.32 8.70
C ASP A 216 -19.52 -8.82 7.67
N GLY A 217 -18.54 -8.06 8.14
CA GLY A 217 -17.49 -7.48 7.32
C GLY A 217 -17.45 -5.96 7.37
N SER A 218 -16.81 -5.35 6.38
CA SER A 218 -16.67 -3.89 6.29
C SER A 218 -17.79 -3.31 5.45
N PHE A 219 -18.50 -2.33 6.02
CA PHE A 219 -19.63 -1.66 5.39
C PHE A 219 -19.52 -0.15 5.53
N ILE A 220 -20.14 0.56 4.61
CA ILE A 220 -20.29 2.01 4.67
C ILE A 220 -21.64 2.31 5.35
N ILE A 221 -21.61 3.22 6.31
CA ILE A 221 -22.83 3.66 6.99
C ILE A 221 -23.69 4.45 5.99
N ASP A 222 -24.89 3.98 5.79
CA ASP A 222 -25.87 4.62 4.91
C ASP A 222 -26.73 5.63 5.64
N GLN A 223 -27.10 5.34 6.90
CA GLN A 223 -27.94 6.20 7.72
C GLN A 223 -27.45 6.24 9.16
N VAL A 224 -27.64 7.38 9.79
CA VAL A 224 -27.44 7.59 11.22
C VAL A 224 -28.73 8.21 11.75
N PRO A 225 -29.73 7.37 12.15
CA PRO A 225 -31.01 7.87 12.65
C PRO A 225 -30.91 8.66 13.95
N ASP A 226 -30.00 8.25 14.82
CA ASP A 226 -29.71 8.88 16.10
C ASP A 226 -28.27 8.57 16.54
N ASN A 227 -27.87 9.03 17.72
CA ASN A 227 -26.52 8.85 18.24
C ASN A 227 -26.21 7.43 18.78
N GLN A 228 -27.16 6.52 18.75
CA GLN A 228 -27.00 5.12 19.17
C GLN A 228 -27.29 4.13 18.05
N THR A 229 -27.75 4.58 16.89
CA THR A 229 -28.21 3.69 15.82
C THR A 229 -27.55 4.06 14.50
N ILE A 230 -26.95 3.05 13.86
CA ILE A 230 -26.47 3.17 12.48
C ILE A 230 -27.19 2.17 11.58
N LYS A 231 -27.26 2.46 10.29
CA LYS A 231 -27.76 1.53 9.28
C LYS A 231 -26.78 1.40 8.11
N TYR A 232 -26.65 0.17 7.62
CA TYR A 232 -25.83 -0.13 6.44
C TYR A 232 -26.49 -1.26 5.63
N PHE A 233 -26.10 -1.38 4.37
CA PHE A 233 -26.59 -2.46 3.49
C PHE A 233 -25.69 -3.68 3.59
N ALA A 234 -26.29 -4.82 3.97
CA ALA A 234 -25.61 -6.11 3.88
C ALA A 234 -25.29 -6.49 2.43
N ARG A 235 -24.35 -7.39 2.23
CA ARG A 235 -23.90 -7.84 0.91
C ARG A 235 -24.87 -8.83 0.24
N GLY A 236 -26.12 -8.80 0.61
CA GLY A 236 -27.18 -9.64 0.06
C GLY A 236 -28.39 -9.69 0.97
N THR A 237 -29.36 -10.56 0.65
CA THR A 237 -30.55 -10.73 1.46
C THR A 237 -30.22 -11.46 2.75
N VAL A 238 -30.55 -10.84 3.86
CA VAL A 238 -30.48 -11.39 5.22
C VAL A 238 -31.91 -11.73 5.65
N GLY A 239 -32.11 -12.87 6.30
CA GLY A 239 -33.42 -13.27 6.79
C GLY A 239 -34.02 -12.30 7.81
N THR A 240 -35.32 -12.32 8.01
CA THR A 240 -35.99 -11.52 9.05
C THR A 240 -35.60 -12.00 10.42
N THR A 241 -35.09 -11.10 11.24
CA THR A 241 -34.76 -11.39 12.64
C THR A 241 -35.96 -11.16 13.53
N GLY A 242 -36.43 -12.21 14.17
CA GLY A 242 -37.18 -12.03 15.40
C GLY A 242 -36.21 -11.95 16.56
N GLY A 243 -35.87 -10.77 17.02
CA GLY A 243 -35.22 -10.52 18.32
C GLY A 243 -33.96 -11.33 18.62
N GLN A 244 -33.01 -11.38 17.72
CA GLN A 244 -31.71 -12.02 17.95
C GLN A 244 -30.92 -11.21 18.98
N SER A 245 -30.64 -11.87 20.11
CA SER A 245 -29.65 -11.39 21.05
C SER A 245 -28.26 -11.75 20.52
N LEU A 246 -27.44 -10.76 20.23
CA LEU A 246 -26.06 -11.02 19.87
C LEU A 246 -25.30 -11.77 20.95
N LYS A 247 -24.42 -12.67 20.54
CA LYS A 247 -23.28 -13.02 21.36
C LYS A 247 -22.42 -11.76 21.51
N THR A 248 -21.88 -11.58 22.71
CA THR A 248 -21.03 -10.49 23.16
C THR A 248 -19.71 -10.37 22.34
N GLU A 249 -19.78 -10.26 21.03
CA GLU A 249 -18.62 -10.02 20.19
C GLU A 249 -18.68 -8.60 19.62
N GLU A 250 -17.57 -7.95 19.72
CA GLU A 250 -17.39 -6.51 19.54
C GLU A 250 -17.56 -6.10 18.08
N THR A 251 -18.35 -5.07 17.84
CA THR A 251 -18.42 -4.39 16.55
C THR A 251 -17.33 -3.33 16.53
N ILE A 252 -16.32 -3.52 15.69
CA ILE A 252 -15.24 -2.54 15.55
C ILE A 252 -15.69 -1.50 14.53
N GLY A 253 -16.10 -0.34 15.01
CA GLY A 253 -16.39 0.82 14.19
C GLY A 253 -15.08 1.49 13.73
N ARG A 254 -14.92 1.66 12.43
CA ARG A 254 -13.88 2.52 11.87
C ARG A 254 -14.52 3.79 11.37
N LYS A 255 -13.92 4.92 11.72
CA LYS A 255 -14.21 6.17 11.07
C LYS A 255 -13.40 6.23 9.78
N GLY A 256 -13.99 5.81 8.68
CA GLY A 256 -13.47 6.05 7.35
C GLY A 256 -14.24 7.22 6.76
N GLY A 257 -13.57 8.33 6.48
CA GLY A 257 -14.28 9.51 5.98
C GLY A 257 -14.29 9.58 4.47
N VAL A 258 -15.42 9.96 3.94
CA VAL A 258 -15.49 10.59 2.62
C VAL A 258 -15.21 12.06 2.84
N TYR A 259 -14.02 12.52 2.46
CA TYR A 259 -13.67 13.93 2.64
C TYR A 259 -14.50 14.85 1.74
N ALA A 260 -14.93 15.97 2.27
CA ALA A 260 -15.62 17.00 1.49
C ALA A 260 -14.81 17.45 0.26
N ASN A 261 -13.48 17.43 0.36
CA ASN A 261 -12.57 17.77 -0.74
C ASN A 261 -12.33 16.65 -1.75
N SER A 262 -12.91 15.47 -1.52
CA SER A 262 -12.81 14.33 -2.46
C SER A 262 -14.09 14.12 -3.26
N SER A 263 -15.06 14.99 -3.14
CA SER A 263 -16.27 14.93 -3.98
C SER A 263 -15.92 15.19 -5.44
N ILE A 264 -16.54 14.41 -6.32
CA ILE A 264 -16.41 14.56 -7.77
C ILE A 264 -17.58 15.41 -8.26
N PRO A 265 -17.33 16.60 -8.83
CA PRO A 265 -18.40 17.51 -9.22
C PRO A 265 -19.27 16.94 -10.35
N VAL A 266 -20.56 16.72 -10.07
CA VAL A 266 -21.55 16.25 -11.03
C VAL A 266 -22.25 17.44 -11.68
N ALA A 267 -22.23 17.51 -13.02
CA ALA A 267 -22.89 18.59 -13.79
C ALA A 267 -24.39 18.37 -13.90
N SER A 268 -24.82 17.13 -14.12
CA SER A 268 -26.25 16.78 -14.21
C SER A 268 -26.47 15.29 -13.94
N ALA A 269 -27.70 14.95 -13.55
CA ALA A 269 -28.13 13.58 -13.34
C ALA A 269 -29.47 13.32 -14.05
N THR A 270 -29.63 12.11 -14.57
CA THR A 270 -30.88 11.65 -15.18
C THR A 270 -31.17 10.22 -14.76
N SER A 271 -32.44 9.84 -14.77
CA SER A 271 -32.94 8.49 -14.51
C SER A 271 -33.64 7.92 -15.75
N ASN A 272 -33.49 6.60 -15.97
CA ASN A 272 -34.20 5.92 -17.06
C ASN A 272 -35.69 5.65 -16.76
N GLY A 273 -36.15 5.95 -15.54
CA GLY A 273 -37.54 5.76 -15.14
C GLY A 273 -37.99 4.30 -14.99
N ALA A 274 -37.11 3.37 -14.89
CA ALA A 274 -37.37 1.95 -14.60
C ALA A 274 -37.15 1.62 -13.10
N ASP A 275 -37.59 0.46 -12.64
CA ASP A 275 -37.29 -0.08 -11.30
C ASP A 275 -36.57 -1.43 -11.44
N PRO A 276 -35.32 -1.54 -10.98
CA PRO A 276 -34.49 -0.48 -10.41
C PRO A 276 -34.09 0.57 -11.45
N SER A 277 -34.01 1.82 -11.00
CA SER A 277 -33.64 2.93 -11.88
C SER A 277 -32.18 2.94 -12.19
N VAL A 278 -31.81 3.13 -13.46
CA VAL A 278 -30.45 3.42 -13.87
C VAL A 278 -30.25 4.92 -13.84
N ILE A 279 -29.35 5.38 -12.96
CA ILE A 279 -28.98 6.78 -12.81
C ILE A 279 -27.76 7.07 -13.67
N THR A 280 -27.88 8.03 -14.58
CA THR A 280 -26.76 8.53 -15.40
C THR A 280 -26.31 9.87 -14.86
N LEU A 281 -25.02 9.95 -14.52
CA LEU A 281 -24.34 11.17 -14.09
C LEU A 281 -23.48 11.71 -15.23
N ASN A 282 -23.56 13.02 -15.48
CA ASN A 282 -22.74 13.71 -16.47
C ASN A 282 -21.80 14.70 -15.77
N PHE A 283 -20.61 14.84 -16.32
CA PHE A 283 -19.51 15.62 -15.78
C PHE A 283 -19.03 16.64 -16.82
N THR A 284 -18.51 17.78 -16.37
CA THR A 284 -17.92 18.80 -17.25
C THR A 284 -16.57 18.34 -17.79
N ASN A 285 -15.78 17.65 -16.96
CA ASN A 285 -14.47 17.11 -17.30
C ASN A 285 -14.48 15.57 -17.18
N PRO A 286 -13.51 14.86 -17.76
CA PRO A 286 -13.35 13.42 -17.55
C PRO A 286 -13.30 13.06 -16.06
N HIS A 287 -14.18 12.15 -15.63
CA HIS A 287 -14.30 11.75 -14.22
C HIS A 287 -13.17 10.79 -13.75
N GLY A 288 -12.44 10.18 -14.66
CA GLY A 288 -11.29 9.30 -14.35
C GLY A 288 -11.65 7.97 -13.68
N LEU A 289 -12.92 7.68 -13.43
CA LEU A 289 -13.38 6.43 -12.82
C LEU A 289 -13.64 5.36 -13.87
N ILE A 290 -13.55 4.09 -13.47
CA ILE A 290 -13.82 2.94 -14.32
C ILE A 290 -15.05 2.15 -13.82
N PRO A 291 -15.67 1.32 -14.66
CA PRO A 291 -16.71 0.40 -14.21
C PRO A 291 -16.21 -0.50 -13.06
N GLY A 292 -17.10 -0.79 -12.11
CA GLY A 292 -16.77 -1.54 -10.91
C GLY A 292 -16.22 -0.70 -9.74
N THR A 293 -15.95 0.61 -9.93
CA THR A 293 -15.52 1.48 -8.85
C THR A 293 -16.65 1.66 -7.83
N PRO A 294 -16.41 1.38 -6.54
CA PRO A 294 -17.33 1.70 -5.47
C PRO A 294 -17.49 3.22 -5.31
N ILE A 295 -18.72 3.67 -5.17
CA ILE A 295 -19.08 5.08 -5.03
C ILE A 295 -20.13 5.28 -3.94
N HIS A 296 -20.15 6.47 -3.35
CA HIS A 296 -21.27 6.95 -2.57
C HIS A 296 -21.89 8.15 -3.30
N ALA A 297 -23.19 8.06 -3.59
CA ALA A 297 -23.95 9.13 -4.20
C ALA A 297 -24.95 9.70 -3.18
N THR A 298 -25.03 11.02 -3.07
CA THR A 298 -26.10 11.70 -2.35
C THR A 298 -26.93 12.51 -3.32
N VAL A 299 -28.27 12.34 -3.30
CA VAL A 299 -29.20 13.03 -4.19
C VAL A 299 -30.00 14.03 -3.35
N ALA A 300 -29.81 15.34 -3.61
CA ALA A 300 -30.43 16.37 -2.80
C ALA A 300 -31.95 16.44 -3.06
N SER A 301 -32.41 16.22 -4.31
CA SER A 301 -33.82 16.37 -4.70
C SER A 301 -34.17 15.40 -5.82
N GLY A 302 -35.43 14.99 -5.86
CA GLY A 302 -36.03 14.04 -6.81
C GLY A 302 -37.06 13.16 -6.14
N THR A 303 -37.94 12.51 -6.94
CA THR A 303 -38.90 11.53 -6.43
C THR A 303 -38.17 10.23 -6.09
N ASN A 304 -38.42 9.67 -4.91
CA ASN A 304 -37.77 8.46 -4.40
C ASN A 304 -36.26 8.56 -4.47
N LYS A 305 -35.68 9.72 -4.13
CA LYS A 305 -34.26 10.02 -4.15
C LYS A 305 -33.45 9.11 -3.22
N GLU A 306 -34.11 8.59 -2.19
CA GLU A 306 -33.55 7.67 -1.20
C GLU A 306 -33.00 6.40 -1.86
N GLU A 307 -33.65 5.93 -2.91
CA GLU A 307 -33.23 4.73 -3.66
C GLU A 307 -31.95 4.99 -4.47
N ALA A 308 -31.67 6.25 -4.80
CA ALA A 308 -30.47 6.67 -5.53
C ALA A 308 -29.41 7.27 -4.62
N THR A 309 -29.63 7.34 -3.30
CA THR A 309 -28.70 7.83 -2.28
C THR A 309 -28.08 6.66 -1.53
N GLY A 310 -26.75 6.65 -1.37
CA GLY A 310 -25.99 5.64 -0.63
C GLY A 310 -24.83 5.02 -1.40
N PRO A 311 -24.31 3.88 -0.93
CA PRO A 311 -23.21 3.18 -1.57
C PRO A 311 -23.71 2.38 -2.79
N PHE A 312 -22.99 2.53 -3.91
CA PHE A 312 -23.25 1.85 -5.17
C PHE A 312 -21.94 1.45 -5.84
N VAL A 313 -22.06 0.74 -6.96
CA VAL A 313 -20.94 0.42 -7.86
C VAL A 313 -21.23 1.02 -9.23
N ILE A 314 -20.22 1.61 -9.87
CA ILE A 314 -20.35 2.10 -11.24
C ILE A 314 -20.66 0.93 -12.16
N LYS A 315 -21.83 0.94 -12.78
CA LYS A 315 -22.31 -0.08 -13.71
C LYS A 315 -21.66 0.05 -15.08
N SER A 316 -21.60 1.29 -15.57
CA SER A 316 -20.95 1.56 -16.85
C SER A 316 -20.39 2.98 -16.91
N THR A 317 -19.43 3.16 -17.83
CA THR A 317 -18.88 4.48 -18.20
C THR A 317 -19.08 4.69 -19.70
N PRO A 318 -20.28 5.10 -20.14
CA PRO A 318 -20.57 5.24 -21.58
C PRO A 318 -19.64 6.24 -22.30
N SER A 319 -19.13 7.23 -21.57
CA SER A 319 -18.12 8.17 -22.07
C SER A 319 -17.16 8.59 -20.94
N LEU A 320 -16.08 9.26 -21.28
CA LEU A 320 -15.15 9.83 -20.29
C LEU A 320 -15.82 10.85 -19.35
N THR A 321 -16.95 11.43 -19.76
CA THR A 321 -17.71 12.43 -19.01
C THR A 321 -19.07 11.95 -18.57
N SER A 322 -19.36 10.64 -18.62
CA SER A 322 -20.60 10.08 -18.11
C SER A 322 -20.40 8.70 -17.51
N LEU A 323 -21.08 8.44 -16.40
CA LEU A 323 -21.13 7.13 -15.77
C LEU A 323 -22.57 6.78 -15.36
N THR A 324 -22.82 5.50 -15.12
CA THR A 324 -24.10 5.01 -14.62
C THR A 324 -23.95 4.14 -13.40
N TYR A 325 -24.93 4.20 -12.51
CA TYR A 325 -25.10 3.21 -11.46
C TYR A 325 -26.58 2.80 -11.36
N VAL A 326 -26.84 1.68 -10.71
CA VAL A 326 -28.19 1.16 -10.53
C VAL A 326 -28.66 1.53 -9.14
N ALA A 327 -29.75 2.30 -9.05
CA ALA A 327 -30.42 2.62 -7.82
C ALA A 327 -30.99 1.34 -7.17
N ARG A 328 -31.35 1.40 -5.91
CA ARG A 328 -32.02 0.29 -5.23
C ARG A 328 -33.40 0.04 -5.87
N SER A 329 -33.84 -1.20 -5.81
CA SER A 329 -35.17 -1.57 -6.24
C SER A 329 -36.22 -1.23 -5.18
N GLY A 330 -37.43 -0.94 -5.60
CA GLY A 330 -38.57 -0.67 -4.69
C GLY A 330 -39.38 0.52 -5.13
N ALA A 331 -38.77 1.50 -5.79
CA ALA A 331 -39.48 2.62 -6.37
C ALA A 331 -38.69 3.28 -7.51
N VAL A 332 -39.42 3.80 -8.51
CA VAL A 332 -38.84 4.52 -9.64
C VAL A 332 -38.28 5.86 -9.16
N VAL A 333 -36.98 6.08 -9.36
CA VAL A 333 -36.36 7.38 -9.13
C VAL A 333 -36.65 8.30 -10.29
N ALA A 334 -37.21 9.49 -10.03
CA ALA A 334 -37.49 10.46 -11.07
C ALA A 334 -36.85 11.81 -10.77
N SER A 335 -36.30 12.43 -11.85
CA SER A 335 -35.72 13.78 -11.83
C SER A 335 -34.70 14.01 -10.70
N PRO A 336 -33.66 13.15 -10.55
CA PRO A 336 -32.61 13.35 -9.53
C PRO A 336 -31.83 14.64 -9.84
N THR A 337 -31.63 15.49 -8.83
CA THR A 337 -30.82 16.72 -8.94
C THR A 337 -29.99 16.97 -7.71
N GLY A 338 -28.93 17.80 -7.84
CA GLY A 338 -28.01 18.10 -6.74
C GLY A 338 -27.25 16.87 -6.26
N VAL A 339 -26.76 16.06 -7.18
CA VAL A 339 -26.02 14.84 -6.85
C VAL A 339 -24.61 15.20 -6.48
N THR A 340 -24.17 14.71 -5.32
CA THR A 340 -22.77 14.71 -4.92
C THR A 340 -22.25 13.28 -4.99
N LEU A 341 -21.11 13.09 -5.63
CA LEU A 341 -20.48 11.79 -5.84
C LEU A 341 -19.14 11.72 -5.14
N TYR A 342 -18.88 10.59 -4.51
CA TYR A 342 -17.59 10.26 -3.91
C TYR A 342 -17.15 8.89 -4.42
N ALA A 343 -15.87 8.74 -4.76
CA ALA A 343 -15.26 7.43 -4.91
C ALA A 343 -14.88 6.91 -3.53
N ILE A 344 -15.24 5.66 -3.21
CA ILE A 344 -15.10 5.13 -1.86
C ILE A 344 -14.22 3.91 -1.86
N SER A 345 -13.25 3.88 -0.98
CA SER A 345 -12.47 2.68 -0.70
C SER A 345 -13.12 1.87 0.42
N ASN A 346 -13.32 0.58 0.19
CA ASN A 346 -13.74 -0.38 1.20
C ASN A 346 -12.55 -1.00 1.92
N ALA A 347 -11.37 -0.42 1.79
CA ALA A 347 -10.14 -0.94 2.34
C ALA A 347 -10.20 -1.09 3.86
N THR A 348 -9.58 -2.14 4.37
CA THR A 348 -9.48 -2.43 5.80
C THR A 348 -8.05 -2.64 6.22
N ILE A 349 -7.74 -2.16 7.43
CA ILE A 349 -6.51 -2.45 8.14
C ILE A 349 -6.93 -2.94 9.52
N LEU A 350 -6.72 -4.21 9.80
CA LEU A 350 -7.24 -4.86 10.99
C LEU A 350 -6.10 -5.41 11.84
N HIS A 351 -6.23 -5.27 13.13
CA HIS A 351 -5.36 -5.93 14.09
C HIS A 351 -5.72 -7.42 14.17
N ARG A 352 -4.72 -8.27 14.29
CA ARG A 352 -4.85 -9.71 14.52
C ARG A 352 -4.52 -10.01 15.99
N PRO A 353 -5.51 -10.03 16.88
CA PRO A 353 -5.23 -10.16 18.31
C PRO A 353 -4.66 -11.51 18.71
N SER A 354 -4.85 -12.55 17.89
CA SER A 354 -4.36 -13.90 18.17
C SER A 354 -2.85 -14.06 18.05
N ASP A 355 -2.21 -13.26 17.20
CA ASP A 355 -0.79 -13.40 16.90
C ASP A 355 -0.04 -12.05 16.82
N GLY A 356 -0.70 -10.95 17.17
CA GLY A 356 -0.10 -9.61 17.19
C GLY A 356 0.26 -9.07 15.81
N GLY A 357 -0.38 -9.55 14.76
CA GLY A 357 -0.18 -9.09 13.39
C GLY A 357 -1.15 -7.99 12.97
N VAL A 358 -0.92 -7.44 11.79
CA VAL A 358 -1.81 -6.51 11.11
C VAL A 358 -2.10 -7.05 9.72
N ILE A 359 -3.37 -7.09 9.34
CA ILE A 359 -3.82 -7.51 8.03
C ILE A 359 -4.41 -6.33 7.26
N LEU A 360 -3.98 -6.16 6.02
CA LEU A 360 -4.48 -5.16 5.07
C LEU A 360 -5.27 -5.86 3.97
N SER A 361 -6.36 -5.22 3.52
CA SER A 361 -7.13 -5.66 2.34
C SER A 361 -7.76 -4.46 1.64
N THR A 362 -7.77 -4.45 0.32
CA THR A 362 -8.53 -3.46 -0.46
C THR A 362 -10.04 -3.72 -0.43
N LYS A 363 -10.46 -4.95 -0.11
CA LYS A 363 -11.86 -5.41 -0.12
C LYS A 363 -12.59 -5.15 -1.44
N THR A 364 -11.88 -4.79 -2.48
CA THR A 364 -12.44 -4.59 -3.82
C THR A 364 -11.38 -4.93 -4.87
N PRO A 365 -11.74 -5.67 -5.92
CA PRO A 365 -10.84 -5.96 -7.04
C PRO A 365 -10.74 -4.81 -8.05
N THR A 366 -11.34 -3.67 -7.79
CA THR A 366 -11.37 -2.55 -8.74
C THR A 366 -9.97 -1.97 -8.96
N TYR A 367 -9.62 -1.74 -10.24
CA TYR A 367 -8.38 -1.07 -10.62
C TYR A 367 -8.22 0.29 -9.92
N ALA A 368 -6.98 0.59 -9.49
CA ALA A 368 -6.58 1.77 -8.73
C ALA A 368 -7.22 1.92 -7.34
N ALA A 369 -7.79 0.84 -6.80
CA ALA A 369 -8.02 0.74 -5.36
C ALA A 369 -6.70 0.44 -4.66
N ALA A 370 -6.46 1.08 -3.52
CA ALA A 370 -5.29 0.83 -2.70
C ALA A 370 -5.62 0.89 -1.21
N VAL A 371 -4.88 0.12 -0.43
CA VAL A 371 -4.79 0.24 1.01
C VAL A 371 -3.33 0.44 1.39
N ILE A 372 -3.10 1.44 2.22
CA ILE A 372 -1.76 1.87 2.59
C ILE A 372 -1.68 1.98 4.10
N ARG A 373 -0.70 1.32 4.69
CA ARG A 373 -0.28 1.50 6.08
C ARG A 373 1.16 2.00 6.08
N GLN A 374 1.38 3.16 6.70
CA GLN A 374 2.67 3.84 6.63
C GLN A 374 3.06 4.39 7.98
N SER A 375 4.36 4.38 8.30
CA SER A 375 4.85 5.14 9.45
C SER A 375 4.59 6.64 9.24
N LYS A 376 4.05 7.31 10.27
CA LYS A 376 3.87 8.77 10.22
C LYS A 376 5.20 9.49 10.08
N ARG A 377 6.26 8.89 10.61
CA ARG A 377 7.62 9.38 10.52
C ARG A 377 8.24 9.02 9.17
N PHE A 378 8.77 10.03 8.45
CA PHE A 378 9.75 9.87 7.40
C PHE A 378 11.14 9.81 8.05
N PHE A 379 11.88 8.74 7.80
CA PHE A 379 13.19 8.56 8.41
C PHE A 379 14.22 9.35 7.63
N ARG A 380 14.79 10.34 8.28
CA ARG A 380 15.76 11.23 7.65
C ARG A 380 17.08 10.51 7.40
N TYR A 381 17.47 10.44 6.14
CA TYR A 381 18.79 9.97 5.76
C TYR A 381 19.86 10.99 6.19
N GLN A 382 20.91 10.50 6.82
CA GLN A 382 22.10 11.29 7.15
C GLN A 382 23.28 10.74 6.34
N SER A 383 23.97 11.63 5.61
CA SER A 383 25.10 11.26 4.78
C SER A 383 26.18 10.55 5.58
N GLY A 384 26.68 9.45 5.06
CA GLY A 384 27.70 8.62 5.74
C GLY A 384 27.12 7.53 6.61
N LYS A 385 25.81 7.38 6.72
CA LYS A 385 25.13 6.34 7.48
C LYS A 385 24.36 5.41 6.55
N GLY A 386 24.14 4.18 7.01
CA GLY A 386 23.29 3.21 6.35
C GLY A 386 21.98 3.01 7.11
N PHE A 387 20.94 2.65 6.41
CA PHE A 387 19.68 2.17 6.96
C PHE A 387 19.53 0.67 6.71
N LEU A 388 19.06 -0.04 7.72
CA LEU A 388 18.59 -1.41 7.63
C LEU A 388 17.15 -1.49 8.13
N TRP A 389 16.22 -1.71 7.22
CA TRP A 389 14.84 -2.01 7.54
C TRP A 389 14.60 -3.52 7.54
N SER A 390 13.75 -4.01 8.45
CA SER A 390 13.32 -5.40 8.47
C SER A 390 11.89 -5.56 8.97
N SER A 391 11.20 -6.58 8.49
CA SER A 391 9.83 -6.91 8.89
C SER A 391 9.51 -8.38 8.68
N GLY A 392 8.61 -8.92 9.50
CA GLY A 392 7.94 -10.19 9.23
C GLY A 392 6.70 -9.96 8.37
N THR A 393 6.61 -10.59 7.21
CA THR A 393 5.53 -10.37 6.22
C THR A 393 5.02 -11.67 5.62
N LEU A 394 3.73 -11.67 5.26
CA LEU A 394 3.06 -12.70 4.49
C LEU A 394 2.45 -12.04 3.24
N PHE A 395 2.98 -12.36 2.06
CA PHE A 395 2.63 -11.68 0.81
C PHE A 395 1.42 -12.29 0.08
N ALA A 396 1.25 -13.61 0.16
CA ALA A 396 0.13 -14.28 -0.48
C ALA A 396 -0.81 -14.86 0.59
N PRO A 397 -2.12 -14.62 0.48
CA PRO A 397 -3.07 -15.03 1.51
C PRO A 397 -3.26 -16.55 1.54
N ASN A 398 -3.65 -17.05 2.70
CA ASN A 398 -4.17 -18.39 2.89
C ASN A 398 -5.39 -18.33 3.83
N TYR A 399 -6.31 -19.29 3.68
CA TYR A 399 -7.54 -19.33 4.45
C TYR A 399 -7.80 -20.75 4.97
N ASP A 400 -8.34 -20.85 6.17
CA ASP A 400 -8.78 -22.12 6.72
C ASP A 400 -10.05 -22.62 6.00
N LEU A 401 -10.13 -23.93 5.77
CA LEU A 401 -11.26 -24.55 5.10
C LEU A 401 -12.34 -24.94 6.09
N GLN A 402 -13.57 -24.47 5.89
CA GLN A 402 -14.74 -24.90 6.67
C GLN A 402 -15.34 -26.17 6.08
N SER A 403 -15.49 -26.24 4.76
CA SER A 403 -16.04 -27.41 4.09
C SER A 403 -15.65 -27.45 2.60
N VAL A 404 -15.55 -28.66 2.09
CA VAL A 404 -15.32 -28.91 0.67
C VAL A 404 -16.27 -30.01 0.22
N THR A 405 -17.10 -29.71 -0.79
CA THR A 405 -18.09 -30.63 -1.35
C THR A 405 -18.05 -30.60 -2.87
N ALA A 406 -18.41 -31.71 -3.51
CA ALA A 406 -18.44 -31.80 -4.95
C ALA A 406 -19.81 -32.24 -5.48
N ALA A 407 -20.19 -31.77 -6.66
CA ALA A 407 -21.41 -32.17 -7.35
C ALA A 407 -21.38 -33.63 -7.84
N GLY A 408 -20.21 -34.24 -7.96
CA GLY A 408 -19.97 -35.61 -8.41
C GLY A 408 -18.51 -36.00 -8.21
N THR A 409 -18.18 -37.26 -8.48
CA THR A 409 -16.82 -37.80 -8.25
C THR A 409 -15.96 -37.82 -9.51
N THR A 410 -16.49 -37.42 -10.68
CA THR A 410 -15.78 -37.46 -11.95
C THR A 410 -14.96 -36.21 -12.22
N ILE A 411 -13.96 -36.31 -13.08
CA ILE A 411 -13.19 -35.18 -13.59
C ILE A 411 -14.15 -34.14 -14.20
N GLY A 412 -13.91 -32.86 -13.87
CA GLY A 412 -14.76 -31.75 -14.29
C GLY A 412 -15.95 -31.47 -13.36
N SER A 413 -16.24 -32.34 -12.36
CA SER A 413 -17.26 -32.06 -11.38
C SER A 413 -16.94 -30.75 -10.62
N ALA A 414 -17.95 -29.92 -10.41
CA ALA A 414 -17.77 -28.71 -9.62
C ALA A 414 -17.49 -29.05 -8.15
N ILE A 415 -16.40 -28.58 -7.63
CA ILE A 415 -16.04 -28.63 -6.21
C ILE A 415 -16.38 -27.28 -5.60
N THR A 416 -17.25 -27.27 -4.60
CA THR A 416 -17.60 -26.09 -3.80
C THR A 416 -16.69 -26.05 -2.59
N VAL A 417 -15.96 -24.98 -2.44
CA VAL A 417 -15.00 -24.72 -1.37
C VAL A 417 -15.54 -23.60 -0.51
N LYS A 418 -15.64 -23.81 0.79
CA LYS A 418 -16.05 -22.80 1.76
C LYS A 418 -14.91 -22.53 2.72
N THR A 419 -14.54 -21.26 2.85
CA THR A 419 -13.54 -20.79 3.82
C THR A 419 -14.18 -20.51 5.17
N ASP A 420 -13.37 -20.53 6.24
CA ASP A 420 -13.81 -20.23 7.58
C ASP A 420 -13.75 -18.70 7.81
N ASP A 421 -14.86 -18.12 8.22
CA ASP A 421 -15.09 -16.73 8.70
C ASP A 421 -14.31 -15.56 8.08
N ILE A 422 -13.54 -15.77 7.03
CA ILE A 422 -12.76 -14.73 6.36
C ILE A 422 -13.17 -14.65 4.89
N ASP A 423 -13.55 -13.43 4.47
CA ASP A 423 -13.75 -13.07 3.07
C ASP A 423 -12.49 -13.39 2.25
N HIS A 424 -12.63 -14.32 1.30
CA HIS A 424 -11.50 -14.81 0.52
C HIS A 424 -11.02 -13.82 -0.56
N GLY A 425 -11.78 -12.78 -0.89
CA GLY A 425 -11.41 -11.76 -1.87
C GLY A 425 -11.14 -12.27 -3.29
N LEU A 426 -11.43 -13.54 -3.59
CA LEU A 426 -11.18 -14.16 -4.88
C LEU A 426 -12.18 -13.70 -5.93
N GLN A 427 -11.74 -13.70 -7.18
CA GLN A 427 -12.55 -13.54 -8.37
C GLN A 427 -12.34 -14.74 -9.30
N ILE A 428 -13.14 -14.85 -10.33
CA ILE A 428 -12.97 -15.90 -11.36
C ILE A 428 -11.58 -15.74 -12.00
N GLY A 429 -10.85 -16.84 -12.14
CA GLY A 429 -9.52 -16.87 -12.73
C GLY A 429 -8.36 -16.86 -11.72
N ALA A 430 -8.59 -16.61 -10.44
CA ALA A 430 -7.55 -16.73 -9.42
C ALA A 430 -7.02 -18.16 -9.28
N SER A 431 -5.73 -18.31 -9.02
CA SER A 431 -5.08 -19.60 -8.81
C SER A 431 -5.02 -19.96 -7.33
N VAL A 432 -5.47 -21.16 -6.98
CA VAL A 432 -5.50 -21.63 -5.59
C VAL A 432 -5.03 -23.08 -5.48
N THR A 433 -4.44 -23.44 -4.34
CA THR A 433 -4.12 -24.82 -3.97
C THR A 433 -4.97 -25.24 -2.78
N LEU A 434 -5.62 -26.38 -2.87
CA LEU A 434 -6.29 -27.02 -1.72
C LEU A 434 -5.33 -28.00 -1.05
N ASP A 435 -5.19 -27.93 0.25
CA ASP A 435 -4.24 -28.72 1.03
C ASP A 435 -4.84 -29.21 2.36
N GLY A 436 -4.36 -30.35 2.88
CA GLY A 436 -4.83 -30.94 4.12
C GLY A 436 -6.18 -31.65 4.01
N ILE A 437 -6.52 -32.19 2.84
CA ILE A 437 -7.77 -32.91 2.57
C ILE A 437 -7.50 -34.40 2.51
N SER A 438 -8.03 -35.17 3.45
CA SER A 438 -7.79 -36.62 3.52
C SER A 438 -8.49 -37.43 2.43
N THR A 439 -9.53 -36.92 1.82
CA THR A 439 -10.26 -37.58 0.72
C THR A 439 -9.47 -37.45 -0.58
N SER A 440 -9.19 -38.56 -1.23
CA SER A 440 -8.36 -38.55 -2.45
C SER A 440 -8.96 -37.74 -3.59
N GLY A 441 -8.09 -37.04 -4.33
CA GLY A 441 -8.41 -36.30 -5.55
C GLY A 441 -8.76 -34.83 -5.35
N TYR A 442 -8.86 -34.36 -4.11
CA TYR A 442 -9.17 -32.97 -3.82
C TYR A 442 -7.93 -32.05 -3.71
N GLU A 443 -6.80 -32.59 -3.29
CA GLU A 443 -5.56 -31.85 -3.18
C GLU A 443 -4.94 -31.64 -4.54
N ASP A 444 -4.95 -30.41 -5.04
CA ASP A 444 -4.36 -30.00 -6.32
C ASP A 444 -4.33 -28.46 -6.41
N ASP A 445 -3.68 -27.96 -7.46
CA ASP A 445 -3.77 -26.56 -7.88
C ASP A 445 -5.00 -26.38 -8.79
N TYR A 446 -5.77 -25.35 -8.51
CA TYR A 446 -7.01 -25.08 -9.22
C TYR A 446 -7.09 -23.63 -9.69
N THR A 447 -7.95 -23.40 -10.68
CA THR A 447 -8.40 -22.06 -11.05
C THR A 447 -9.84 -21.87 -10.59
N VAL A 448 -10.12 -20.74 -9.94
CA VAL A 448 -11.48 -20.40 -9.47
C VAL A 448 -12.42 -20.29 -10.68
N ALA A 449 -13.47 -21.10 -10.70
CA ALA A 449 -14.42 -21.18 -11.80
C ALA A 449 -15.64 -20.26 -11.59
N SER A 450 -16.11 -20.12 -10.35
CA SER A 450 -17.19 -19.18 -10.01
C SER A 450 -17.09 -18.76 -8.54
N ILE A 451 -17.65 -17.58 -8.23
CA ILE A 451 -17.83 -17.10 -6.87
C ILE A 451 -19.30 -17.24 -6.49
N VAL A 452 -19.56 -17.88 -5.38
CA VAL A 452 -20.92 -18.10 -4.85
C VAL A 452 -21.28 -16.98 -3.86
N ASP A 453 -20.40 -16.72 -2.92
CA ASP A 453 -20.50 -15.61 -1.94
C ASP A 453 -19.08 -15.25 -1.44
N ASP A 454 -18.97 -14.34 -0.49
CA ASP A 454 -17.71 -13.84 0.06
C ASP A 454 -16.83 -14.94 0.71
N TYR A 455 -17.43 -16.09 1.05
CA TYR A 455 -16.77 -17.21 1.74
C TYR A 455 -16.74 -18.49 0.91
N THR A 456 -17.42 -18.50 -0.25
CA THR A 456 -17.65 -19.73 -1.00
C THR A 456 -17.37 -19.53 -2.49
N PHE A 457 -16.53 -20.36 -3.04
CA PHE A 457 -16.22 -20.40 -4.46
C PHE A 457 -16.24 -21.82 -5.01
N THR A 458 -16.15 -21.97 -6.34
CA THR A 458 -16.09 -23.28 -6.98
C THR A 458 -14.85 -23.43 -7.84
N VAL A 459 -14.36 -24.67 -7.91
CA VAL A 459 -13.30 -25.08 -8.83
C VAL A 459 -13.73 -26.37 -9.56
N ALA A 460 -13.05 -26.74 -10.63
CA ALA A 460 -13.36 -27.97 -11.37
C ALA A 460 -12.39 -29.10 -10.97
N ALA A 461 -12.92 -30.26 -10.64
CA ALA A 461 -12.13 -31.44 -10.30
C ALA A 461 -11.19 -31.86 -11.45
N LYS A 462 -9.91 -31.97 -11.15
CA LYS A 462 -8.86 -32.41 -12.11
C LYS A 462 -8.63 -33.91 -12.12
N SER A 463 -9.07 -34.59 -11.07
CA SER A 463 -8.97 -36.07 -10.94
C SER A 463 -10.29 -36.66 -10.44
N THR A 464 -10.39 -37.99 -10.41
CA THR A 464 -11.53 -38.68 -9.79
C THR A 464 -11.46 -38.50 -8.29
N LEU A 465 -12.57 -38.06 -7.70
CA LEU A 465 -12.69 -37.79 -6.26
C LEU A 465 -13.07 -39.08 -5.53
N GLY A 466 -12.52 -39.26 -4.32
CA GLY A 466 -12.82 -40.41 -3.47
C GLY A 466 -14.25 -40.40 -2.92
N ASP A 467 -14.86 -39.25 -2.72
CA ASP A 467 -16.24 -39.07 -2.27
C ASP A 467 -16.69 -37.63 -2.72
N THR A 468 -17.96 -37.36 -2.66
CA THR A 468 -18.54 -36.03 -2.92
C THR A 468 -18.37 -35.06 -1.74
N THR A 469 -18.11 -35.57 -0.55
CA THR A 469 -17.82 -34.79 0.65
C THR A 469 -16.38 -35.03 1.10
N ALA A 470 -15.57 -34.00 1.08
CA ALA A 470 -14.19 -34.08 1.51
C ALA A 470 -14.08 -34.17 3.05
N VAL A 471 -13.17 -35.01 3.51
CA VAL A 471 -12.78 -35.08 4.91
C VAL A 471 -11.59 -34.14 5.11
N LEU A 472 -11.80 -33.09 5.90
CA LEU A 472 -10.78 -32.10 6.20
C LEU A 472 -9.89 -32.60 7.35
N ALA A 473 -8.58 -32.47 7.17
CA ALA A 473 -7.62 -32.69 8.25
C ALA A 473 -7.62 -31.47 9.22
N GLN A 474 -6.97 -31.63 10.35
CA GLN A 474 -6.68 -30.50 11.21
C GLN A 474 -5.70 -29.54 10.50
N GLN A 475 -6.04 -28.29 10.28
CA GLN A 475 -5.29 -27.31 9.50
C GLN A 475 -5.39 -27.42 7.96
N SER A 476 -6.53 -27.87 7.47
CA SER A 476 -6.82 -27.80 6.03
C SER A 476 -6.93 -26.35 5.57
N LYS A 477 -6.25 -26.04 4.45
CA LYS A 477 -6.16 -24.66 3.94
C LYS A 477 -6.40 -24.56 2.44
N VAL A 478 -6.84 -23.38 2.02
CA VAL A 478 -6.68 -22.91 0.66
C VAL A 478 -5.56 -21.88 0.61
N TYR A 479 -4.57 -22.12 -0.24
CA TYR A 479 -3.49 -21.18 -0.51
C TYR A 479 -3.77 -20.45 -1.81
N VAL A 480 -3.76 -19.12 -1.79
CA VAL A 480 -3.87 -18.32 -3.02
C VAL A 480 -2.49 -18.27 -3.65
N LYS A 481 -2.31 -18.95 -4.79
CA LYS A 481 -1.01 -19.10 -5.47
C LYS A 481 -0.76 -18.03 -6.52
N GLY A 482 -1.80 -17.40 -7.06
CA GLY A 482 -1.65 -16.41 -8.08
C GLY A 482 -2.94 -15.65 -8.37
N TRP A 483 -2.77 -14.43 -8.84
CA TRP A 483 -3.84 -13.53 -9.25
C TRP A 483 -3.31 -12.50 -10.25
N ILE A 484 -4.22 -11.76 -10.87
CA ILE A 484 -3.95 -10.68 -11.81
C ILE A 484 -4.41 -9.36 -11.21
N GLY A 485 -3.69 -8.27 -11.44
CA GLY A 485 -4.14 -6.91 -11.28
C GLY A 485 -3.97 -6.29 -9.89
N SER A 486 -3.36 -6.98 -8.94
CA SER A 486 -3.06 -6.45 -7.61
C SER A 486 -1.63 -6.72 -7.22
N ALA A 487 -0.94 -5.73 -6.69
CA ALA A 487 0.41 -5.85 -6.17
C ALA A 487 0.46 -5.61 -4.66
N VAL A 488 1.13 -6.51 -3.95
CA VAL A 488 1.35 -6.47 -2.51
C VAL A 488 2.77 -5.99 -2.26
N ARG A 489 2.93 -4.92 -1.46
CA ARG A 489 4.22 -4.23 -1.29
C ARG A 489 4.60 -4.03 0.17
N ALA A 490 5.88 -4.21 0.49
CA ALA A 490 6.44 -3.92 1.81
C ALA A 490 7.87 -3.39 1.68
N GLY A 491 8.17 -2.28 2.37
CA GLY A 491 9.50 -1.68 2.30
C GLY A 491 9.59 -0.28 2.86
N MET A 492 10.56 0.46 2.38
CA MET A 492 10.73 1.88 2.66
C MET A 492 10.40 2.69 1.41
N PHE A 493 9.19 3.23 1.34
CA PHE A 493 8.74 3.97 0.16
C PHE A 493 7.55 4.87 0.43
N ASP A 494 7.38 5.84 -0.44
CA ASP A 494 6.17 6.67 -0.56
C ASP A 494 5.62 6.60 -2.00
N ASP A 495 4.72 7.49 -2.36
CA ASP A 495 4.15 7.51 -3.71
C ASP A 495 5.15 7.97 -4.79
N GLN A 496 6.29 8.54 -4.40
CA GLN A 496 7.25 9.19 -5.28
C GLN A 496 8.60 8.48 -5.34
N ASN A 497 9.08 7.97 -4.21
CA ASN A 497 10.40 7.37 -4.10
C ASN A 497 10.34 6.16 -3.18
N GLY A 498 11.26 5.22 -3.35
CA GLY A 498 11.42 4.16 -2.39
C GLY A 498 12.04 2.88 -2.89
N ILE A 499 12.16 1.96 -1.96
CA ILE A 499 12.79 0.65 -2.12
C ILE A 499 11.91 -0.36 -1.41
N PHE A 500 11.42 -1.36 -2.13
CA PHE A 500 10.46 -2.30 -1.56
C PHE A 500 10.43 -3.65 -2.28
N PHE A 501 9.90 -4.64 -1.59
CA PHE A 501 9.48 -5.91 -2.17
C PHE A 501 8.07 -5.78 -2.72
N GLU A 502 7.81 -6.36 -3.87
CA GLU A 502 6.50 -6.39 -4.51
C GLU A 502 6.19 -7.79 -4.99
N PHE A 503 5.00 -8.31 -4.63
CA PHE A 503 4.45 -9.53 -5.19
C PHE A 503 3.19 -9.17 -5.99
N ASP A 504 3.23 -9.44 -7.29
CA ASP A 504 2.15 -9.07 -8.20
C ASP A 504 1.09 -10.17 -8.41
N GLY A 505 1.19 -11.24 -7.63
CA GLY A 505 0.33 -12.40 -7.73
C GLY A 505 0.93 -13.54 -8.59
N ASN A 506 1.99 -13.26 -9.34
CA ASN A 506 2.70 -14.25 -10.16
C ASN A 506 4.15 -14.42 -9.71
N GLN A 507 4.85 -13.31 -9.46
CA GLN A 507 6.26 -13.35 -9.08
C GLN A 507 6.63 -12.22 -8.10
N MET A 508 7.73 -12.43 -7.40
CA MET A 508 8.29 -11.44 -6.48
C MET A 508 9.29 -10.54 -7.20
N PHE A 509 9.23 -9.25 -6.88
CA PHE A 509 10.15 -8.24 -7.41
C PHE A 509 10.91 -7.53 -6.28
N CYS A 510 12.13 -7.14 -6.58
CA CYS A 510 12.85 -6.09 -5.91
C CYS A 510 12.64 -4.79 -6.69
N VAL A 511 12.08 -3.77 -6.05
CA VAL A 511 11.64 -2.55 -6.74
C VAL A 511 12.36 -1.31 -6.21
N LYS A 512 12.76 -0.44 -7.14
CA LYS A 512 13.19 0.93 -6.88
C LYS A 512 12.26 1.91 -7.58
N ARG A 513 11.59 2.78 -6.82
CA ARG A 513 10.71 3.86 -7.30
C ARG A 513 11.45 5.19 -7.25
N SER A 514 11.31 6.02 -8.25
CA SER A 514 11.96 7.34 -8.34
C SER A 514 11.07 8.37 -9.03
N SER A 515 11.14 9.61 -8.58
CA SER A 515 10.49 10.77 -9.19
C SER A 515 11.52 11.77 -9.78
N THR A 516 12.59 11.25 -10.38
CA THR A 516 13.65 12.09 -10.99
C THR A 516 13.42 12.39 -12.48
N ASP A 517 12.55 11.65 -13.15
CA ASP A 517 12.26 11.83 -14.58
C ASP A 517 11.47 13.13 -14.86
N ASN A 518 12.10 14.10 -15.49
CA ASN A 518 11.52 15.43 -15.70
C ASN A 518 10.63 15.48 -16.95
N ILE A 519 9.43 16.04 -16.80
CA ILE A 519 8.54 16.36 -17.91
C ILE A 519 8.99 17.67 -18.54
N THR A 520 9.14 17.69 -19.87
CA THR A 520 9.57 18.88 -20.65
C THR A 520 8.54 19.99 -20.56
N GLY A 521 8.99 21.25 -20.49
CA GLY A 521 8.12 22.41 -20.45
C GLY A 521 7.61 22.75 -19.06
N THR A 522 6.50 23.47 -18.98
CA THR A 522 5.86 23.90 -17.74
C THR A 522 4.35 23.72 -17.80
N LEU A 523 3.73 23.57 -16.63
CA LEU A 523 2.32 23.30 -16.46
C LEU A 523 1.61 24.51 -15.84
N SER A 524 0.33 24.64 -16.17
CA SER A 524 -0.59 25.57 -15.53
C SER A 524 -1.78 24.77 -14.99
N MET A 525 -2.11 24.98 -13.73
CA MET A 525 -3.18 24.30 -13.01
C MET A 525 -4.06 25.28 -12.25
N THR A 526 -5.32 24.93 -12.13
CA THR A 526 -6.31 25.63 -11.31
C THR A 526 -6.66 24.80 -10.08
N GLN A 527 -6.75 25.43 -8.93
CA GLN A 527 -7.16 24.75 -7.69
C GLN A 527 -8.52 24.07 -7.86
N ASN A 528 -8.67 22.88 -7.31
CA ASN A 528 -9.86 22.02 -7.40
C ASN A 528 -10.28 21.68 -8.85
N SER A 529 -9.30 21.57 -9.75
CA SER A 529 -9.52 21.17 -11.13
C SER A 529 -8.59 20.01 -11.49
N ASN A 530 -9.08 19.09 -12.30
CA ASN A 530 -8.31 17.99 -12.87
C ASN A 530 -7.68 18.35 -14.23
N ALA A 531 -7.99 19.51 -14.81
CA ALA A 531 -7.44 19.94 -16.08
C ALA A 531 -6.04 20.55 -15.91
N VAL A 532 -5.09 20.08 -16.71
CA VAL A 532 -3.70 20.55 -16.76
C VAL A 532 -3.38 21.02 -18.16
N THR A 533 -2.91 22.27 -18.27
CA THR A 533 -2.41 22.82 -19.53
C THR A 533 -0.91 22.96 -19.50
N GLY A 534 -0.27 22.65 -20.63
CA GLY A 534 1.19 22.68 -20.82
C GLY A 534 1.64 23.80 -21.74
N THR A 535 2.81 24.35 -21.44
CA THR A 535 3.55 25.29 -22.31
C THR A 535 4.89 24.68 -22.69
N ASN A 536 5.13 24.52 -24.00
CA ASN A 536 6.30 23.83 -24.53
C ASN A 536 6.46 22.38 -24.00
N THR A 537 5.36 21.73 -23.69
CA THR A 537 5.32 20.34 -23.20
C THR A 537 5.20 19.35 -24.36
N ARG A 538 5.49 18.07 -24.05
CA ARG A 538 5.39 16.93 -24.97
C ARG A 538 4.64 15.76 -24.31
N PHE A 539 3.44 16.04 -23.80
CA PHE A 539 2.71 15.03 -23.01
C PHE A 539 2.49 13.73 -23.78
N SER A 540 2.07 13.81 -25.05
CA SER A 540 1.82 12.62 -25.88
C SER A 540 3.06 11.74 -26.13
N GLU A 541 4.27 12.26 -25.86
CA GLU A 541 5.52 11.52 -26.01
C GLU A 541 6.06 10.99 -24.67
N GLN A 542 5.84 11.74 -23.58
CA GLN A 542 6.50 11.51 -22.30
C GLN A 542 5.64 10.81 -21.27
N VAL A 543 4.33 10.95 -21.35
CA VAL A 543 3.40 10.42 -20.34
C VAL A 543 2.18 9.73 -20.96
N ARG A 544 1.51 8.87 -20.21
CA ARG A 544 0.35 8.08 -20.62
C ARG A 544 -0.72 8.08 -19.53
N ALA A 545 -1.94 7.73 -19.92
CA ALA A 545 -2.98 7.41 -18.93
C ALA A 545 -2.49 6.28 -18.01
N GLY A 546 -2.71 6.41 -16.70
CA GLY A 546 -2.22 5.49 -15.68
C GLY A 546 -0.88 5.89 -15.06
N ASP A 547 -0.06 6.71 -15.74
CA ASP A 547 1.21 7.19 -15.17
C ASP A 547 0.98 8.04 -13.92
N ARG A 548 1.91 7.95 -12.99
CA ARG A 548 1.99 8.83 -11.81
C ARG A 548 2.92 10.01 -12.11
N ILE A 549 2.44 11.20 -11.82
CA ILE A 549 3.24 12.42 -11.92
C ILE A 549 3.25 13.21 -10.63
N VAL A 550 4.33 13.93 -10.41
CA VAL A 550 4.50 14.81 -9.27
C VAL A 550 4.42 16.25 -9.73
N ILE A 551 3.43 16.98 -9.24
CA ILE A 551 3.23 18.41 -9.50
C ILE A 551 3.34 19.16 -8.19
N ARG A 552 4.33 20.03 -8.05
CA ARG A 552 4.60 20.79 -6.79
C ARG A 552 4.67 19.91 -5.54
N GLY A 553 5.21 18.70 -5.66
CA GLY A 553 5.35 17.75 -4.57
C GLY A 553 4.12 16.85 -4.33
N MET A 554 3.00 17.11 -4.99
CA MET A 554 1.80 16.29 -4.91
C MET A 554 1.77 15.23 -6.01
N THR A 555 1.41 14.00 -5.67
CA THR A 555 1.29 12.89 -6.63
C THR A 555 -0.12 12.84 -7.21
N HIS A 556 -0.18 12.72 -8.53
CA HIS A 556 -1.42 12.56 -9.28
C HIS A 556 -1.28 11.41 -10.28
N PHE A 557 -2.41 10.79 -10.63
CA PHE A 557 -2.48 9.86 -11.76
C PHE A 557 -2.97 10.60 -13.00
N ILE A 558 -2.42 10.28 -14.14
CA ILE A 558 -2.93 10.79 -15.42
C ILE A 558 -4.15 9.95 -15.81
N THR A 559 -5.29 10.58 -16.01
CA THR A 559 -6.50 9.92 -16.48
C THR A 559 -6.60 9.93 -18.00
N GLN A 560 -6.15 10.99 -18.64
CA GLN A 560 -6.16 11.13 -20.10
C GLN A 560 -5.07 12.11 -20.57
N VAL A 561 -4.42 11.79 -21.66
CA VAL A 561 -3.56 12.70 -22.44
C VAL A 561 -4.31 13.09 -23.70
N VAL A 562 -4.69 14.37 -23.82
CA VAL A 562 -5.47 14.88 -24.95
C VAL A 562 -4.53 15.33 -26.08
N SER A 563 -3.44 15.98 -25.74
CA SER A 563 -2.44 16.50 -26.69
C SER A 563 -1.10 16.74 -26.01
N ASN A 564 -0.12 17.22 -26.77
CA ASN A 564 1.18 17.63 -26.18
C ASN A 564 1.07 18.74 -25.13
N THR A 565 -0.06 19.45 -25.09
CA THR A 565 -0.27 20.62 -24.21
C THR A 565 -1.51 20.51 -23.32
N SER A 566 -2.19 19.36 -23.31
CA SER A 566 -3.40 19.18 -22.50
C SER A 566 -3.50 17.75 -21.99
N MET A 567 -3.76 17.62 -20.70
CA MET A 567 -4.04 16.33 -20.04
C MET A 567 -4.97 16.53 -18.85
N PHE A 568 -5.54 15.42 -18.34
CA PHE A 568 -6.34 15.37 -17.13
C PHE A 568 -5.69 14.47 -16.09
N ILE A 569 -5.87 14.83 -14.82
CA ILE A 569 -5.28 14.13 -13.66
C ILE A 569 -6.35 13.74 -12.64
N THR A 570 -6.01 12.85 -11.72
CA THR A 570 -6.80 12.50 -10.54
C THR A 570 -5.85 12.25 -9.37
N PRO A 571 -6.17 12.62 -8.12
CA PRO A 571 -7.29 13.51 -7.73
C PRO A 571 -7.11 14.93 -8.29
N ASP A 572 -8.13 15.76 -8.14
CA ASP A 572 -8.09 17.17 -8.53
C ASP A 572 -6.90 17.87 -7.86
N TYR A 573 -6.32 18.86 -8.56
CA TYR A 573 -5.19 19.61 -8.04
C TYR A 573 -5.61 20.44 -6.83
N ARG A 574 -5.02 20.16 -5.66
CA ARG A 574 -5.37 20.83 -4.38
C ARG A 574 -4.53 22.07 -4.07
N GLY A 575 -3.42 22.27 -4.77
CA GLY A 575 -2.56 23.43 -4.59
C GLY A 575 -3.18 24.71 -5.11
N ILE A 576 -2.56 25.84 -4.80
CA ILE A 576 -3.01 27.16 -5.33
C ILE A 576 -2.92 27.20 -6.86
N THR A 577 -3.85 27.89 -7.49
CA THR A 577 -3.83 28.15 -8.94
C THR A 577 -2.51 28.79 -9.35
N GLN A 578 -1.77 28.14 -10.26
CA GLN A 578 -0.45 28.61 -10.69
C GLN A 578 -0.10 28.15 -12.10
N ALA A 579 0.67 28.98 -12.79
CA ALA A 579 1.29 28.71 -14.08
C ALA A 579 2.82 28.62 -13.97
N GLY A 580 3.46 28.02 -14.97
CA GLY A 580 4.92 27.97 -15.06
C GLY A 580 5.56 26.91 -14.14
N VAL A 581 4.79 25.90 -13.71
CA VAL A 581 5.24 24.85 -12.78
C VAL A 581 5.90 23.71 -13.54
N ARG A 582 6.95 23.11 -12.99
CA ARG A 582 7.57 21.89 -13.49
C ARG A 582 6.97 20.66 -12.84
N ALA A 583 6.92 19.56 -13.58
CA ALA A 583 6.48 18.27 -13.08
C ALA A 583 7.50 17.16 -13.37
N GLN A 584 7.43 16.09 -12.60
CA GLN A 584 8.23 14.89 -12.78
C GLN A 584 7.30 13.68 -12.93
N ARG A 585 7.76 12.69 -13.68
CA ARG A 585 7.14 11.37 -13.76
C ARG A 585 7.73 10.46 -12.68
N VAL A 586 6.89 9.63 -12.07
CA VAL A 586 7.34 8.56 -11.20
C VAL A 586 7.64 7.33 -12.06
N THR A 587 8.84 6.79 -11.89
CA THR A 587 9.31 5.61 -12.62
C THR A 587 9.68 4.50 -11.64
N GLU A 588 9.54 3.26 -12.06
CA GLU A 588 9.92 2.08 -11.29
C GLU A 588 10.87 1.20 -12.06
N ILE A 589 11.89 0.70 -11.36
CA ILE A 589 12.74 -0.38 -11.84
C ILE A 589 12.35 -1.61 -11.05
N ARG A 590 11.71 -2.58 -11.70
CA ARG A 590 11.21 -3.82 -11.15
C ARG A 590 12.11 -4.97 -11.60
N ILE A 591 12.75 -5.66 -10.66
CA ILE A 591 13.65 -6.77 -10.95
C ILE A 591 12.98 -8.06 -10.44
N PRO A 592 12.50 -8.94 -11.33
CA PRO A 592 11.83 -10.16 -10.94
C PRO A 592 12.79 -11.16 -10.30
N GLN A 593 12.27 -12.08 -9.50
CA GLN A 593 13.01 -13.12 -8.77
C GLN A 593 13.96 -13.91 -9.69
N SER A 594 13.54 -14.21 -10.89
CA SER A 594 14.36 -14.92 -11.88
C SER A 594 15.64 -14.21 -12.30
N LYS A 595 15.70 -12.87 -12.11
CA LYS A 595 16.84 -12.00 -12.42
C LYS A 595 17.59 -11.48 -11.19
N TRP A 596 17.31 -11.99 -9.99
CA TRP A 596 18.08 -11.62 -8.82
C TRP A 596 19.52 -12.10 -8.96
N ASN A 597 20.46 -11.25 -8.53
CA ASN A 597 21.87 -11.39 -8.89
C ASN A 597 22.77 -11.93 -7.76
N MET A 598 22.22 -12.25 -6.60
CA MET A 598 22.98 -12.86 -5.50
C MET A 598 22.45 -14.25 -5.15
N ASP A 599 21.16 -14.37 -4.83
CA ASP A 599 20.48 -15.64 -4.65
C ASP A 599 19.01 -15.48 -5.07
N LYS A 600 18.49 -16.37 -5.87
CA LYS A 600 17.12 -16.28 -6.35
C LYS A 600 16.08 -16.71 -5.32
N ALA A 601 16.51 -17.34 -4.23
CA ALA A 601 15.62 -17.92 -3.22
C ALA A 601 14.51 -18.82 -3.82
N ASP A 602 14.83 -19.53 -4.90
CA ASP A 602 13.96 -20.46 -5.63
C ASP A 602 14.31 -21.94 -5.36
N GLY A 603 15.19 -22.18 -4.38
CA GLY A 603 15.70 -23.51 -4.05
C GLY A 603 16.87 -23.95 -4.92
N LEU A 604 17.16 -23.25 -6.02
CA LEU A 604 18.21 -23.59 -6.98
C LEU A 604 19.45 -22.69 -6.85
N GLY A 605 19.36 -21.64 -6.06
CA GLY A 605 20.47 -20.73 -5.78
C GLY A 605 21.52 -21.32 -4.84
N SER A 606 22.59 -20.54 -4.60
CA SER A 606 23.75 -20.98 -3.79
C SER A 606 23.40 -21.33 -2.34
N SER A 607 22.34 -20.73 -1.79
CA SER A 607 21.88 -21.04 -0.43
C SER A 607 21.03 -22.31 -0.35
N GLY A 608 20.41 -22.72 -1.45
CA GLY A 608 19.38 -23.74 -1.52
C GLY A 608 18.05 -23.35 -0.85
N TYR A 609 17.95 -22.09 -0.42
CA TYR A 609 16.75 -21.58 0.20
C TYR A 609 15.62 -21.40 -0.84
N HIS A 610 14.41 -21.86 -0.47
CA HIS A 610 13.19 -21.65 -1.26
C HIS A 610 12.19 -20.81 -0.48
N TRP A 611 11.81 -19.65 -1.03
CA TRP A 611 10.86 -18.76 -0.41
C TRP A 611 9.43 -19.08 -0.88
N ASP A 612 8.60 -19.56 0.03
CA ASP A 612 7.17 -19.77 -0.18
C ASP A 612 6.40 -18.50 0.23
N PHE A 613 5.79 -17.82 -0.73
CA PHE A 613 5.10 -16.54 -0.50
C PHE A 613 3.80 -16.67 0.31
N ASN A 614 3.25 -17.89 0.44
CA ASN A 614 2.11 -18.19 1.29
C ASN A 614 2.49 -18.43 2.76
N LYS A 615 3.76 -18.27 3.10
CA LYS A 615 4.30 -18.42 4.45
C LYS A 615 4.95 -17.13 4.94
N MET A 616 4.87 -16.93 6.24
CA MET A 616 5.51 -15.79 6.89
C MET A 616 7.00 -15.80 6.66
N GLN A 617 7.55 -14.67 6.21
CA GLN A 617 8.97 -14.48 5.94
C GLN A 617 9.49 -13.20 6.58
N MET A 618 10.66 -13.27 7.18
CA MET A 618 11.39 -12.08 7.61
C MET A 618 12.21 -11.52 6.45
N ILE A 619 11.84 -10.34 5.99
CA ILE A 619 12.47 -9.62 4.88
C ILE A 619 13.25 -8.41 5.39
N GLY A 620 14.18 -7.92 4.58
CA GLY A 620 14.96 -6.72 4.90
C GLY A 620 15.48 -5.98 3.68
N VAL A 621 15.66 -4.68 3.85
CA VAL A 621 16.30 -3.80 2.88
C VAL A 621 17.37 -2.99 3.58
N GLU A 622 18.58 -3.01 3.03
CA GLU A 622 19.68 -2.21 3.48
C GLU A 622 20.12 -1.24 2.39
N TYR A 623 20.28 0.03 2.72
CA TYR A 623 20.72 1.01 1.73
C TYR A 623 21.50 2.17 2.32
N SER A 624 22.35 2.76 1.48
CA SER A 624 23.00 4.03 1.71
C SER A 624 22.70 4.93 0.52
N TRP A 625 22.04 6.06 0.74
CA TRP A 625 21.55 6.86 -0.37
C TRP A 625 22.67 7.59 -1.12
N TYR A 626 23.34 8.60 -0.55
CA TYR A 626 24.32 9.47 -1.20
C TYR A 626 23.96 9.92 -2.65
N GLY A 627 22.77 9.59 -3.14
CA GLY A 627 22.37 9.76 -4.55
C GLY A 627 22.89 8.66 -5.48
N ALA A 628 23.89 7.87 -5.08
CA ALA A 628 24.55 6.86 -5.90
C ALA A 628 24.85 5.55 -5.13
N GLY A 629 24.37 5.39 -3.90
CA GLY A 629 24.64 4.23 -3.06
C GLY A 629 24.01 2.95 -3.55
N PHE A 630 24.47 1.83 -2.96
CA PHE A 630 23.89 0.52 -3.25
C PHE A 630 22.63 0.25 -2.44
N ILE A 631 21.80 -0.65 -2.95
CA ILE A 631 20.61 -1.16 -2.28
C ILE A 631 20.74 -2.68 -2.22
N HIS A 632 20.59 -3.24 -1.02
CA HIS A 632 20.58 -4.68 -0.80
C HIS A 632 19.20 -5.14 -0.35
N PHE A 633 18.69 -6.18 -0.98
CA PHE A 633 17.48 -6.89 -0.59
C PHE A 633 17.87 -8.22 0.07
N MET A 634 17.21 -8.55 1.17
CA MET A 634 17.56 -9.70 2.02
C MET A 634 16.33 -10.42 2.53
N VAL A 635 16.50 -11.72 2.79
CA VAL A 635 15.55 -12.55 3.52
C VAL A 635 16.28 -13.34 4.62
N ARG A 636 15.58 -13.80 5.65
CA ARG A 636 16.15 -14.74 6.61
C ARG A 636 16.14 -16.14 6.02
N GLY A 637 17.31 -16.75 5.93
CA GLY A 637 17.45 -18.12 5.52
C GLY A 637 17.16 -19.13 6.65
N ASP A 638 17.19 -20.42 6.33
CA ASP A 638 16.93 -21.53 7.27
C ASP A 638 17.88 -21.58 8.47
N ASP A 639 19.08 -21.06 8.29
CA ASP A 639 20.10 -20.97 9.34
C ASP A 639 19.93 -19.74 10.26
N GLY A 640 18.85 -18.96 10.05
CA GLY A 640 18.56 -17.75 10.81
C GLY A 640 19.45 -16.55 10.46
N ARG A 641 20.23 -16.61 9.40
CA ARG A 641 21.08 -15.51 8.93
C ARG A 641 20.39 -14.73 7.82
N TRP A 642 20.83 -13.49 7.62
CA TRP A 642 20.42 -12.72 6.44
C TRP A 642 21.05 -13.29 5.19
N LEU A 643 20.20 -13.68 4.24
CA LEU A 643 20.58 -14.07 2.90
C LEU A 643 20.36 -12.87 1.98
N TYR A 644 21.41 -12.36 1.37
CA TYR A 644 21.32 -11.34 0.34
C TYR A 644 20.81 -11.97 -0.97
N ILE A 645 19.67 -11.51 -1.44
CA ILE A 645 19.02 -12.08 -2.63
C ILE A 645 19.26 -11.22 -3.87
N HIS A 646 19.26 -9.89 -3.70
CA HIS A 646 19.50 -8.98 -4.82
C HIS A 646 20.24 -7.72 -4.38
N ARG A 647 21.07 -7.19 -5.28
CA ARG A 647 21.78 -5.93 -5.11
C ARG A 647 21.56 -5.02 -6.30
N MET A 648 21.01 -3.84 -6.08
CA MET A 648 20.91 -2.79 -7.09
C MET A 648 22.12 -1.87 -7.02
N LYS A 649 22.81 -1.71 -8.13
CA LYS A 649 23.91 -0.76 -8.29
C LYS A 649 23.37 0.57 -8.80
N ASN A 650 23.84 1.67 -8.25
CA ASN A 650 23.48 3.02 -8.69
C ASN A 650 24.72 3.89 -8.97
N ASN A 651 25.89 3.49 -8.46
CA ASN A 651 27.13 4.23 -8.68
C ASN A 651 27.64 4.06 -10.12
N ASN A 652 28.11 5.16 -10.72
CA ASN A 652 28.64 5.21 -12.08
C ASN A 652 27.65 4.67 -13.15
N ILE A 653 26.35 4.90 -12.95
CA ILE A 653 25.29 4.47 -13.87
C ILE A 653 24.42 5.67 -14.26
N ASN A 654 24.06 6.53 -13.31
CA ASN A 654 23.13 7.63 -13.51
C ASN A 654 23.87 8.97 -13.50
N ASP A 655 23.38 9.95 -14.25
CA ASP A 655 23.86 11.34 -14.24
C ASP A 655 23.24 12.15 -13.09
N GLU A 656 22.19 11.62 -12.46
CA GLU A 656 21.45 12.23 -11.36
C GLU A 656 21.35 11.25 -10.17
N ALA A 657 20.91 11.73 -9.01
CA ALA A 657 20.61 10.87 -7.89
C ALA A 657 19.55 9.83 -8.27
N TYR A 658 19.76 8.57 -7.90
CA TYR A 658 18.87 7.47 -8.27
C TYR A 658 17.45 7.56 -7.66
N MET A 659 17.29 8.38 -6.65
CA MET A 659 16.01 8.81 -6.06
C MET A 659 16.11 10.27 -5.67
N ARG A 660 15.00 10.98 -5.71
CA ARG A 660 14.95 12.39 -5.34
C ARG A 660 15.24 12.64 -3.86
N SER A 661 14.91 11.68 -3.00
CA SER A 661 15.11 11.77 -1.55
C SER A 661 15.47 10.41 -0.97
N GLY A 662 16.40 10.41 -0.01
CA GLY A 662 16.69 9.25 0.83
C GLY A 662 15.83 9.18 2.10
N ASN A 663 14.96 10.17 2.32
CA ASN A 663 14.06 10.23 3.46
C ASN A 663 12.77 9.49 3.14
N LEU A 664 12.62 8.30 3.67
CA LEU A 664 11.54 7.38 3.33
C LEU A 664 10.78 6.96 4.59
N PRO A 665 9.48 6.76 4.51
CA PRO A 665 8.72 6.08 5.55
C PRO A 665 8.84 4.56 5.39
N VAL A 666 8.50 3.82 6.42
CA VAL A 666 8.17 2.40 6.28
C VAL A 666 6.73 2.28 5.81
N ARG A 667 6.49 1.49 4.78
CA ARG A 667 5.16 1.34 4.18
C ARG A 667 4.87 -0.13 3.84
N TYR A 668 3.62 -0.49 4.07
CA TYR A 668 2.96 -1.70 3.60
C TYR A 668 1.76 -1.27 2.75
N SER A 669 1.59 -1.82 1.58
CA SER A 669 0.45 -1.48 0.73
C SER A 669 -0.01 -2.65 -0.12
N ILE A 670 -1.29 -2.61 -0.47
CA ILE A 670 -1.83 -3.37 -1.59
C ILE A 670 -2.36 -2.32 -2.57
N GLU A 671 -1.94 -2.40 -3.79
CA GLU A 671 -2.35 -1.47 -4.84
C GLU A 671 -2.83 -2.29 -6.05
N ASN A 672 -4.06 -2.02 -6.48
CA ASN A 672 -4.63 -2.63 -7.67
C ASN A 672 -4.16 -1.82 -8.89
N ASP A 673 -2.86 -1.68 -9.05
CA ASP A 673 -2.21 -1.03 -10.18
C ASP A 673 -1.59 -2.09 -11.08
N SER A 674 -2.24 -2.33 -12.15
CA SER A 674 -1.89 -3.32 -13.14
C SER A 674 -0.83 -2.81 -14.11
N PRO A 675 -0.23 -3.69 -14.92
CA PRO A 675 0.69 -3.29 -15.97
C PRO A 675 0.10 -2.22 -16.88
N VAL A 676 0.92 -1.26 -17.24
CA VAL A 676 0.59 -0.18 -18.17
C VAL A 676 1.53 -0.22 -19.37
N THR A 677 0.98 -0.10 -20.57
CA THR A 677 1.73 0.03 -21.81
C THR A 677 1.06 1.05 -22.73
N TYR A 678 1.43 1.10 -23.99
CA TYR A 678 0.84 2.01 -24.98
C TYR A 678 0.83 1.41 -26.38
N LEU A 679 -0.10 1.89 -27.21
CA LEU A 679 -0.22 1.51 -28.60
C LEU A 679 1.02 1.94 -29.41
N THR A 680 1.61 1.02 -30.13
CA THR A 680 2.72 1.32 -31.06
C THR A 680 2.22 1.76 -32.44
N GLY A 681 0.95 1.60 -32.73
CA GLY A 681 0.29 2.03 -33.98
C GLY A 681 -1.16 2.45 -33.73
N THR A 682 -1.73 3.17 -34.68
CA THR A 682 -3.17 3.52 -34.67
C THR A 682 -3.99 2.27 -34.96
N ILE A 683 -5.07 2.08 -34.21
CA ILE A 683 -6.03 0.99 -34.41
C ILE A 683 -7.42 1.56 -34.73
N ASP A 684 -8.23 0.83 -35.46
CA ASP A 684 -9.64 1.15 -35.70
C ASP A 684 -10.57 0.37 -34.77
N ALA A 685 -11.88 0.61 -34.86
CA ALA A 685 -12.87 -0.04 -34.02
C ALA A 685 -13.02 -1.55 -34.27
N SER A 686 -12.49 -2.07 -35.38
CA SER A 686 -12.59 -3.48 -35.77
C SER A 686 -11.31 -4.28 -35.54
N THR A 687 -10.22 -3.63 -35.11
CA THR A 687 -8.91 -4.27 -34.92
C THR A 687 -8.98 -5.29 -33.76
N THR A 688 -8.65 -6.54 -34.05
CA THR A 688 -8.64 -7.67 -33.08
C THR A 688 -7.25 -8.13 -32.66
N THR A 689 -6.20 -7.49 -33.19
CA THR A 689 -4.80 -7.69 -32.82
C THR A 689 -4.20 -6.33 -32.52
N ILE A 690 -3.92 -6.07 -31.25
CA ILE A 690 -3.59 -4.72 -30.75
C ILE A 690 -2.09 -4.62 -30.49
N PRO A 691 -1.36 -3.80 -31.27
CA PRO A 691 0.08 -3.65 -31.11
C PRO A 691 0.43 -2.80 -29.91
N ALA A 692 1.36 -3.26 -29.07
CA ALA A 692 1.77 -2.59 -27.85
C ALA A 692 3.27 -2.64 -27.61
N ALA A 693 3.79 -1.67 -26.84
CA ALA A 693 5.23 -1.44 -26.69
C ALA A 693 5.90 -2.40 -25.71
N ASN A 694 5.28 -2.73 -24.61
CA ASN A 694 5.83 -3.62 -23.59
C ASN A 694 4.73 -4.53 -23.05
N LEU A 695 4.90 -5.82 -23.26
CA LEU A 695 3.92 -6.85 -22.88
C LEU A 695 4.48 -7.87 -21.88
N GLN A 696 5.71 -7.72 -21.42
CA GLN A 696 6.36 -8.73 -20.57
C GLN A 696 5.64 -8.93 -19.24
N GLU A 697 5.04 -7.88 -18.70
CA GLU A 697 4.37 -7.89 -17.40
C GLU A 697 2.87 -8.20 -17.49
N PHE A 698 2.31 -8.31 -18.70
CA PHE A 698 0.91 -8.69 -18.90
C PHE A 698 0.76 -10.20 -18.90
N ASP A 699 -0.39 -10.69 -18.47
CA ASP A 699 -0.73 -12.09 -18.50
C ASP A 699 -1.10 -12.57 -19.92
N ASP A 700 -1.26 -13.88 -20.09
CA ASP A 700 -1.59 -14.45 -21.39
C ASP A 700 -3.03 -14.15 -21.83
N GLU A 701 -3.92 -13.88 -20.88
CA GLU A 701 -5.30 -13.45 -21.11
C GLU A 701 -5.72 -12.41 -20.08
N GLY A 702 -6.69 -11.55 -20.42
CA GLY A 702 -7.15 -10.52 -19.50
C GLY A 702 -8.10 -9.50 -20.13
N VAL A 703 -8.27 -8.38 -19.43
CA VAL A 703 -9.15 -7.28 -19.83
C VAL A 703 -8.42 -5.95 -19.72
N LEU A 704 -8.38 -5.23 -20.80
CA LEU A 704 -7.70 -3.95 -20.96
C LEU A 704 -8.70 -2.79 -20.95
N MET A 705 -8.24 -1.64 -20.47
CA MET A 705 -8.85 -0.33 -20.71
C MET A 705 -7.97 0.47 -21.67
N ILE A 706 -8.53 0.93 -22.78
CA ILE A 706 -7.90 1.81 -23.76
C ILE A 706 -8.78 3.04 -23.87
N ASP A 707 -8.34 4.20 -23.40
CA ASP A 707 -9.17 5.39 -23.16
C ASP A 707 -10.44 5.05 -22.36
N ASN A 708 -11.59 4.97 -23.03
CA ASN A 708 -12.89 4.61 -22.43
C ASN A 708 -13.46 3.33 -23.06
N GLU A 709 -12.65 2.43 -23.54
CA GLU A 709 -13.10 1.16 -24.10
C GLU A 709 -12.53 -0.03 -23.32
N ILE A 710 -13.39 -0.97 -22.96
CA ILE A 710 -12.96 -2.27 -22.41
C ILE A 710 -12.70 -3.22 -23.55
N VAL A 711 -11.54 -3.85 -23.55
CA VAL A 711 -11.11 -4.84 -24.54
C VAL A 711 -10.64 -6.09 -23.83
N SER A 712 -11.25 -7.24 -24.06
CA SER A 712 -10.71 -8.52 -23.59
C SER A 712 -9.76 -9.11 -24.61
N TYR A 713 -8.73 -9.84 -24.15
CA TYR A 713 -7.79 -10.56 -24.99
C TYR A 713 -7.58 -11.99 -24.47
N THR A 714 -7.26 -12.91 -25.36
CA THR A 714 -7.08 -14.34 -25.06
C THR A 714 -5.70 -14.86 -25.39
N GLY A 715 -4.78 -13.96 -25.73
CA GLY A 715 -3.39 -14.29 -25.98
C GLY A 715 -2.54 -13.07 -26.22
N ARG A 716 -1.23 -13.26 -26.14
CA ARG A 716 -0.23 -12.24 -26.47
C ARG A 716 0.93 -12.85 -27.23
N SER A 717 1.54 -12.06 -28.10
CA SER A 717 2.81 -12.39 -28.73
C SER A 717 3.85 -11.36 -28.31
N VAL A 718 4.99 -11.80 -27.80
CA VAL A 718 6.04 -10.91 -27.29
C VAL A 718 7.34 -11.17 -28.03
N THR A 719 7.97 -10.11 -28.54
CA THR A 719 9.30 -10.13 -29.16
C THR A 719 10.08 -8.95 -28.61
N ASP A 720 11.15 -9.20 -27.84
CA ASP A 720 11.97 -8.19 -27.18
C ASP A 720 11.16 -7.18 -26.34
N GLY A 721 10.09 -7.68 -25.68
CA GLY A 721 9.20 -6.86 -24.83
C GLY A 721 8.02 -6.24 -25.57
N ALA A 722 8.15 -5.86 -26.82
CA ALA A 722 7.05 -5.37 -27.65
C ALA A 722 6.27 -6.55 -28.28
N GLY A 723 5.07 -6.28 -28.76
CA GLY A 723 4.27 -7.33 -29.42
C GLY A 723 2.84 -6.95 -29.64
N ASN A 724 1.96 -7.95 -29.60
CA ASN A 724 0.54 -7.76 -29.83
C ASN A 724 -0.29 -8.51 -28.80
N PHE A 725 -1.35 -7.89 -28.33
CA PHE A 725 -2.48 -8.62 -27.75
C PHE A 725 -3.27 -9.27 -28.90
N THR A 726 -3.65 -10.53 -28.75
CA THR A 726 -4.32 -11.32 -29.76
C THR A 726 -5.66 -11.88 -29.26
N GLY A 727 -6.56 -12.22 -30.19
CA GLY A 727 -7.91 -12.66 -29.84
C GLY A 727 -8.72 -11.59 -29.14
N CYS A 728 -8.50 -10.32 -29.49
CA CYS A 728 -9.14 -9.20 -28.81
C CYS A 728 -10.62 -9.10 -29.16
N THR A 729 -11.46 -8.98 -28.12
CA THR A 729 -12.88 -8.61 -28.26
C THR A 729 -13.04 -7.15 -27.86
N ARG A 730 -13.51 -6.34 -28.81
CA ARG A 730 -13.71 -4.90 -28.64
C ARG A 730 -15.04 -4.62 -27.94
N ALA A 731 -15.12 -3.51 -27.20
CA ALA A 731 -16.27 -3.15 -26.34
C ALA A 731 -16.71 -4.34 -25.46
N ALA A 732 -15.78 -5.01 -24.86
CA ALA A 732 -16.00 -6.18 -24.05
C ALA A 732 -16.70 -5.84 -22.72
N THR A 733 -17.10 -6.86 -22.00
CA THR A 733 -17.70 -6.76 -20.68
C THR A 733 -16.72 -7.29 -19.63
N LEU A 734 -16.52 -6.55 -18.56
CA LEU A 734 -15.79 -6.99 -17.39
C LEU A 734 -16.76 -7.62 -16.39
N ASN A 735 -16.59 -8.92 -16.11
CA ASN A 735 -17.40 -9.61 -15.10
C ASN A 735 -16.62 -9.64 -13.77
N GLN A 736 -17.21 -9.08 -12.73
CA GLN A 736 -16.62 -9.07 -11.39
C GLN A 736 -17.68 -9.34 -10.32
N TYR A 737 -17.29 -10.08 -9.29
CA TYR A 737 -18.10 -10.23 -8.08
C TYR A 737 -17.82 -9.04 -7.16
N LEU A 738 -18.84 -8.21 -6.95
CA LEU A 738 -18.75 -6.95 -6.19
C LEU A 738 -19.98 -6.81 -5.31
N GLN A 739 -19.77 -6.44 -4.05
CA GLN A 739 -20.85 -6.20 -3.08
C GLN A 739 -21.87 -7.37 -3.01
N GLY A 740 -21.38 -8.59 -2.95
CA GLY A 740 -22.23 -9.78 -2.80
C GLY A 740 -22.93 -10.26 -4.09
N THR A 741 -22.62 -9.68 -5.24
CA THR A 741 -23.26 -10.04 -6.51
C THR A 741 -22.28 -10.07 -7.68
N SER A 742 -22.55 -10.95 -8.66
CA SER A 742 -21.85 -10.94 -9.94
C SER A 742 -22.34 -9.78 -10.80
N ASN A 743 -21.43 -8.91 -11.20
CA ASN A 743 -21.71 -7.74 -12.01
C ASN A 743 -21.11 -7.87 -13.40
N SER A 744 -21.89 -7.48 -14.40
CA SER A 744 -21.45 -7.33 -15.77
C SER A 744 -21.28 -5.83 -16.05
N LEU A 745 -20.03 -5.41 -16.22
CA LEU A 745 -19.60 -4.03 -16.27
C LEU A 745 -19.20 -3.65 -17.70
N THR A 746 -19.56 -2.46 -18.15
CA THR A 746 -19.29 -2.01 -19.52
C THR A 746 -18.72 -0.60 -19.56
N ALA A 747 -17.98 -0.28 -20.64
CA ALA A 747 -17.48 1.07 -20.92
C ALA A 747 -18.03 1.59 -22.25
N GLY A 748 -17.31 2.48 -22.90
CA GLY A 748 -17.69 3.02 -24.21
C GLY A 748 -17.72 2.00 -25.33
N PRO A 749 -18.27 2.34 -26.48
CA PRO A 749 -18.30 1.49 -27.67
C PRO A 749 -16.89 1.32 -28.25
N ALA A 750 -16.73 0.29 -29.10
CA ALA A 750 -15.52 0.12 -29.88
C ALA A 750 -15.18 1.37 -30.70
N ALA A 751 -13.97 1.88 -30.55
CA ALA A 751 -13.53 3.11 -31.17
C ALA A 751 -12.15 2.99 -31.81
N GLY A 752 -11.76 3.94 -32.63
CA GLY A 752 -10.40 4.07 -33.11
C GLY A 752 -9.52 4.74 -32.05
N HIS A 753 -8.31 4.24 -31.85
CA HIS A 753 -7.33 4.80 -30.93
C HIS A 753 -6.02 5.14 -31.64
N SER A 754 -5.46 6.28 -31.31
CA SER A 754 -4.21 6.77 -31.89
C SER A 754 -2.99 6.01 -31.33
N SER A 755 -1.91 6.00 -32.11
CA SER A 755 -0.60 5.58 -31.57
C SER A 755 -0.25 6.37 -30.32
N ASN A 756 0.46 5.74 -29.39
CA ASN A 756 0.79 6.26 -28.05
C ASN A 756 -0.38 6.39 -27.06
N THR A 757 -1.59 5.94 -27.37
CA THR A 757 -2.64 5.84 -26.37
C THR A 757 -2.26 4.80 -25.29
N GLY A 758 -2.49 5.12 -24.02
CA GLY A 758 -2.21 4.24 -22.90
C GLY A 758 -3.15 3.02 -22.89
N ILE A 759 -2.61 1.88 -22.52
CA ILE A 759 -3.30 0.62 -22.30
C ILE A 759 -3.07 0.19 -20.86
N ILE A 760 -4.14 -0.06 -20.12
CA ILE A 760 -4.11 -0.44 -18.71
C ILE A 760 -4.80 -1.78 -18.55
N GLU A 761 -4.16 -2.74 -17.89
CA GLU A 761 -4.81 -3.98 -17.47
C GLU A 761 -5.83 -3.67 -16.37
N ILE A 762 -7.06 -4.13 -16.49
CA ILE A 762 -8.11 -3.94 -15.47
C ILE A 762 -8.69 -5.26 -14.97
N SER A 763 -8.13 -6.38 -15.39
CA SER A 763 -8.50 -7.71 -14.90
C SER A 763 -7.95 -7.91 -13.49
N ASN A 764 -8.78 -7.79 -12.48
CA ASN A 764 -8.41 -8.15 -11.13
C ASN A 764 -9.09 -9.47 -10.76
N THR A 765 -8.29 -10.50 -10.51
CA THR A 765 -8.81 -11.83 -10.15
C THR A 765 -8.79 -12.08 -8.64
N CYS A 766 -8.28 -11.13 -7.84
CA CYS A 766 -8.28 -11.23 -6.39
C CYS A 766 -8.20 -9.84 -5.75
N SER A 767 -8.74 -9.72 -4.55
CA SER A 767 -8.38 -8.68 -3.58
C SER A 767 -7.49 -9.32 -2.52
N PRO A 768 -6.16 -9.42 -2.75
CA PRO A 768 -5.29 -10.14 -1.84
C PRO A 768 -5.21 -9.46 -0.49
N THR A 769 -4.73 -10.19 0.52
CA THR A 769 -4.40 -9.64 1.82
C THR A 769 -2.89 -9.61 2.01
N LEU A 770 -2.40 -8.60 2.72
CA LEU A 770 -1.05 -8.51 3.22
C LEU A 770 -1.09 -8.59 4.74
N SER A 771 -0.35 -9.51 5.32
CA SER A 771 -0.15 -9.52 6.76
C SER A 771 1.28 -9.18 7.13
N HIS A 772 1.47 -8.38 8.19
CA HIS A 772 2.79 -8.10 8.75
C HIS A 772 2.74 -8.08 10.28
N TRP A 773 3.88 -8.39 10.93
CA TRP A 773 3.92 -8.54 12.39
C TRP A 773 4.79 -7.48 13.04
N GLY A 774 6.04 -7.47 12.79
CA GLY A 774 6.96 -6.48 13.34
C GLY A 774 7.55 -5.59 12.27
N SER A 775 8.09 -4.45 12.67
CA SER A 775 8.84 -3.57 11.78
C SER A 775 9.95 -2.88 12.57
N ALA A 776 11.17 -3.02 12.11
CA ALA A 776 12.32 -2.34 12.70
C ALA A 776 13.12 -1.61 11.63
N LEU A 777 13.57 -0.41 11.95
CA LEU A 777 14.54 0.35 11.15
C LEU A 777 15.70 0.74 12.04
N VAL A 778 16.88 0.36 11.63
CA VAL A 778 18.13 0.61 12.33
C VAL A 778 19.01 1.52 11.49
N MET A 779 19.61 2.53 12.10
CA MET A 779 20.60 3.41 11.50
C MET A 779 21.97 3.20 12.12
N ASP A 780 23.01 3.17 11.30
CA ASP A 780 24.36 3.05 11.79
C ASP A 780 24.82 4.33 12.50
N GLY A 781 25.23 4.20 13.76
CA GLY A 781 25.80 5.28 14.55
C GLY A 781 24.81 6.34 15.05
N GLY A 782 23.52 6.04 15.04
CA GLY A 782 22.48 6.85 15.65
C GLY A 782 22.16 8.15 14.89
N PHE A 783 21.07 8.78 15.28
CA PHE A 783 20.56 10.02 14.67
C PHE A 783 21.20 11.24 15.34
N ASP A 784 21.68 12.19 14.55
CA ASP A 784 22.20 13.46 15.02
C ASP A 784 21.05 14.47 15.13
N PHE A 785 20.56 14.71 16.35
CA PHE A 785 19.47 15.61 16.66
C PHE A 785 19.86 17.10 16.56
N ASP A 786 21.14 17.42 16.63
CA ASP A 786 21.63 18.80 16.59
C ASP A 786 21.50 19.47 15.22
N ARG A 787 21.13 18.72 14.20
CA ARG A 787 20.90 19.23 12.84
C ARG A 787 19.50 19.81 12.63
N GLY A 788 18.63 19.79 13.63
CA GLY A 788 17.30 20.42 13.60
C GLY A 788 17.36 21.88 14.05
N TYR A 789 16.40 22.69 13.59
CA TYR A 789 16.22 24.05 14.08
C TYR A 789 15.22 24.03 15.25
N ILE A 790 15.52 24.79 16.29
CA ILE A 790 14.68 24.86 17.49
C ILE A 790 13.79 26.08 17.39
N PHE A 791 12.50 25.88 17.59
CA PHE A 791 11.47 26.91 17.62
C PHE A 791 10.63 26.79 18.88
N ASN A 792 9.91 27.86 19.20
CA ASN A 792 8.95 27.88 20.28
C ASN A 792 7.75 28.76 19.93
N TYR A 793 6.64 28.47 20.57
CA TYR A 793 5.45 29.31 20.54
C TYR A 793 4.85 29.40 21.93
N SER A 794 4.38 30.60 22.30
CA SER A 794 3.76 30.82 23.58
C SER A 794 2.49 31.63 23.45
N ARG A 795 1.46 31.25 24.21
CA ARG A 795 0.22 31.99 24.34
C ARG A 795 -0.07 32.32 25.79
N SER A 796 -0.49 33.56 26.02
CA SER A 796 -0.83 34.08 27.35
C SER A 796 -2.34 34.22 27.49
N HIS A 797 -2.86 33.68 28.61
CA HIS A 797 -4.25 33.75 29.05
C HIS A 797 -4.39 34.73 30.23
N ASN A 798 -4.43 36.01 29.93
CA ASN A 798 -4.35 37.06 30.97
C ASN A 798 -5.56 37.98 31.03
N THR A 799 -6.41 38.03 30.02
CA THR A 799 -7.58 38.89 29.96
C THR A 799 -8.83 38.22 30.53
N SER A 800 -9.84 39.02 30.90
CA SER A 800 -11.04 38.53 31.60
C SER A 800 -11.87 37.50 30.83
N GLY A 801 -11.77 37.45 29.52
CA GLY A 801 -12.48 36.47 28.67
C GLY A 801 -11.62 35.28 28.20
N ASP A 802 -10.33 35.27 28.51
CA ASP A 802 -9.36 34.31 28.00
C ASP A 802 -8.54 33.68 29.16
N LYS A 803 -9.15 33.48 30.30
CA LYS A 803 -8.52 32.78 31.42
C LYS A 803 -8.76 31.29 31.32
N ILE A 804 -7.82 30.50 31.89
CA ILE A 804 -8.00 29.07 32.05
C ILE A 804 -9.02 28.82 33.16
N GLY A 805 -10.20 28.35 32.80
CA GLY A 805 -11.35 28.08 33.67
C GLY A 805 -11.56 26.58 33.95
N VAL A 806 -12.69 26.28 34.58
CA VAL A 806 -13.10 24.89 34.85
C VAL A 806 -13.50 24.18 33.55
N THR A 807 -14.13 24.87 32.63
CA THR A 807 -14.35 24.34 31.27
C THR A 807 -13.00 24.29 30.54
N PRO A 808 -12.62 23.14 29.99
CA PRO A 808 -11.40 23.06 29.22
C PRO A 808 -11.40 24.06 28.06
N ILE A 809 -10.24 24.63 27.80
CA ILE A 809 -10.00 25.47 26.60
C ILE A 809 -8.86 24.87 25.80
N THR A 810 -8.92 24.97 24.48
CA THR A 810 -7.75 24.72 23.64
C THR A 810 -6.96 26.01 23.50
N SER A 811 -5.79 26.07 24.13
CA SER A 811 -4.93 27.25 24.07
C SER A 811 -4.54 27.60 22.65
N PHE A 812 -4.02 26.62 21.94
CA PHE A 812 -3.67 26.70 20.54
C PHE A 812 -3.54 25.29 19.93
N CYS A 813 -3.64 25.24 18.62
CA CYS A 813 -3.27 24.08 17.82
C CYS A 813 -1.97 24.37 17.05
N LEU A 814 -1.14 23.33 16.88
CA LEU A 814 0.12 23.36 16.15
C LEU A 814 0.09 22.28 15.06
N ARG A 815 0.55 22.62 13.87
CA ARG A 815 0.78 21.66 12.78
C ARG A 815 2.01 22.06 11.95
N LEU A 816 2.51 21.14 11.11
CA LEU A 816 3.37 21.53 10.01
C LEU A 816 2.53 22.08 8.85
N ALA A 817 3.06 23.04 8.11
CA ALA A 817 2.43 23.46 6.86
C ALA A 817 2.34 22.26 5.91
N PRO A 818 1.20 22.00 5.27
CA PRO A 818 1.03 20.84 4.38
C PRO A 818 1.98 20.88 3.18
N SER A 819 2.33 22.05 2.71
CA SER A 819 3.34 22.24 1.67
C SER A 819 4.19 23.47 1.96
N VAL A 820 5.41 23.47 1.45
CA VAL A 820 6.34 24.61 1.56
C VAL A 820 6.40 25.32 0.23
N SER A 821 5.95 26.57 0.19
CA SER A 821 6.04 27.38 -1.02
C SER A 821 7.49 27.84 -1.25
N ASN A 822 7.89 27.87 -2.48
CA ASN A 822 9.28 28.08 -2.89
C ASN A 822 9.84 29.50 -2.69
N SER A 823 9.02 30.49 -2.37
CA SER A 823 9.50 31.83 -1.99
C SER A 823 10.39 31.82 -0.75
N SER A 824 10.35 30.72 0.04
CA SER A 824 11.09 30.55 1.28
C SER A 824 12.32 29.64 1.16
N VAL A 825 12.50 28.88 0.10
CA VAL A 825 13.52 27.81 -0.03
C VAL A 825 14.51 28.07 -1.17
N GLY A 826 14.95 29.29 -1.36
CA GLY A 826 16.06 29.62 -2.26
C GLY A 826 15.81 29.41 -3.75
N ARG A 827 16.86 29.50 -4.56
CA ARG A 827 16.87 29.70 -6.02
C ARG A 827 16.38 28.55 -6.90
N LEU A 828 15.68 27.54 -6.40
CA LEU A 828 15.34 26.32 -7.14
C LEU A 828 14.09 26.41 -8.04
N GLY A 829 13.58 27.60 -8.33
CA GLY A 829 12.37 27.79 -9.14
C GLY A 829 11.09 27.40 -8.41
N ALA A 830 9.90 27.81 -8.85
CA ALA A 830 8.65 27.65 -8.14
C ALA A 830 8.23 26.15 -7.98
N LYS A 831 8.68 25.52 -6.91
CA LYS A 831 8.27 24.19 -6.51
C LYS A 831 7.52 24.28 -5.19
N GLU A 832 6.33 23.75 -5.10
CA GLU A 832 5.73 23.42 -3.83
C GLU A 832 6.20 22.01 -3.47
N LEU A 833 6.89 21.90 -2.36
CA LEU A 833 7.37 20.61 -1.87
C LEU A 833 6.40 20.12 -0.81
N LEU A 834 6.00 18.87 -0.93
CA LEU A 834 5.36 18.19 0.18
C LEU A 834 6.28 18.32 1.40
N ASN A 835 5.73 18.79 2.50
CA ASN A 835 6.51 18.99 3.70
C ASN A 835 6.79 17.65 4.38
N ARG A 836 7.99 17.13 4.21
CA ARG A 836 8.49 15.91 4.86
C ARG A 836 9.20 16.18 6.18
N SER A 837 9.17 17.42 6.66
CA SER A 837 9.73 17.79 7.95
C SER A 837 8.98 17.10 9.09
N GLN A 838 9.61 17.09 10.24
CA GLN A 838 9.03 16.54 11.47
C GLN A 838 9.12 17.58 12.57
N LEU A 839 8.07 17.72 13.37
CA LEU A 839 8.10 18.44 14.63
C LEU A 839 8.46 17.46 15.75
N LEU A 840 9.61 17.64 16.33
CA LEU A 840 10.08 16.88 17.48
C LEU A 840 9.80 17.71 18.74
N LEU A 841 8.75 17.35 19.46
CA LEU A 841 8.37 18.04 20.68
C LEU A 841 9.49 17.89 21.72
N GLN A 842 9.96 18.99 22.29
CA GLN A 842 11.05 18.99 23.26
C GLN A 842 10.56 19.32 24.65
N GLN A 843 9.76 20.39 24.79
CA GLN A 843 9.43 20.93 26.10
C GLN A 843 8.07 21.61 26.07
N CYS A 844 7.29 21.42 27.14
CA CYS A 844 6.12 22.25 27.45
C CYS A 844 6.37 23.02 28.77
N ALA A 845 6.43 24.34 28.70
CA ALA A 845 6.60 25.19 29.85
C ALA A 845 5.30 25.96 30.14
N VAL A 846 4.93 26.05 31.41
CA VAL A 846 3.69 26.67 31.85
C VAL A 846 4.00 27.59 33.04
N GLY A 847 3.76 28.88 32.86
CA GLY A 847 3.86 29.86 33.91
C GLY A 847 2.48 30.33 34.36
N LEU A 848 2.08 30.07 35.60
CA LEU A 848 0.72 30.27 36.10
C LEU A 848 0.70 31.17 37.31
N SER A 849 -0.29 32.08 37.37
CA SER A 849 -0.64 32.85 38.53
C SER A 849 -2.14 32.64 38.86
N ARG A 850 -2.42 32.38 40.12
CA ARG A 850 -3.77 32.00 40.54
C ARG A 850 -4.55 33.19 41.08
N GLY A 851 -5.84 33.27 40.75
CA GLY A 851 -6.80 34.17 41.41
C GLY A 851 -7.13 33.72 42.85
N SER A 852 -7.79 34.57 43.63
CA SER A 852 -8.09 34.31 45.04
C SER A 852 -9.03 33.13 45.30
N SER A 853 -9.85 32.76 44.32
CA SER A 853 -10.89 31.71 44.39
C SER A 853 -10.57 30.42 43.63
N SER A 854 -9.41 30.29 43.00
CA SER A 854 -9.07 29.13 42.20
C SER A 854 -8.43 27.99 43.05
N SER A 855 -8.54 26.74 42.58
CA SER A 855 -7.89 25.60 43.25
C SER A 855 -6.37 25.64 43.19
N GLY A 856 -5.82 26.38 42.25
CA GLY A 856 -4.41 26.42 41.98
C GLY A 856 -3.86 25.23 41.16
N GLU A 857 -4.66 24.20 40.95
CA GLU A 857 -4.29 23.04 40.14
C GLU A 857 -4.78 23.25 38.71
N VAL A 858 -3.87 23.19 37.76
CA VAL A 858 -4.14 23.31 36.31
C VAL A 858 -3.69 22.05 35.63
N VAL A 859 -4.57 21.47 34.84
CA VAL A 859 -4.26 20.32 34.01
C VAL A 859 -3.95 20.81 32.59
N ILE A 860 -2.81 20.40 32.06
CA ILE A 860 -2.40 20.63 30.67
C ILE A 860 -2.38 19.30 29.94
N GLN A 861 -2.94 19.27 28.74
CA GLN A 861 -3.01 18.06 27.93
C GLN A 861 -2.59 18.38 26.49
N GLY A 862 -1.77 17.51 25.92
CA GLY A 862 -1.47 17.49 24.49
C GLY A 862 -2.31 16.40 23.82
N ILE A 863 -3.10 16.77 22.84
CA ILE A 863 -4.01 15.89 22.10
C ILE A 863 -3.65 15.96 20.63
N ILE A 864 -3.27 14.83 20.05
CA ILE A 864 -3.08 14.70 18.59
C ILE A 864 -4.42 14.39 17.94
N ASN A 865 -4.68 15.05 16.83
CA ASN A 865 -5.79 14.82 15.94
C ASN A 865 -7.14 14.79 16.68
N PRO A 866 -7.58 15.94 17.24
CA PRO A 866 -8.83 16.01 17.97
C PRO A 866 -10.02 15.54 17.12
N ARG A 867 -10.89 14.73 17.72
CA ARG A 867 -12.02 14.11 17.01
C ARG A 867 -13.06 15.10 16.50
N ASN A 868 -13.17 16.23 17.16
CA ASN A 868 -14.13 17.28 16.85
C ASN A 868 -13.51 18.48 16.10
N PHE A 869 -12.31 18.34 15.60
CA PHE A 869 -11.70 19.39 14.78
C PHE A 869 -12.45 19.48 13.44
N GLU A 870 -12.89 20.66 13.07
CA GLU A 870 -13.57 20.92 11.80
C GLU A 870 -12.69 21.75 10.86
N ASP A 871 -12.24 22.93 11.30
CA ASP A 871 -11.41 23.82 10.50
C ASP A 871 -10.63 24.80 11.40
N ALA A 872 -9.63 25.46 10.86
CA ALA A 872 -8.93 26.54 11.54
C ALA A 872 -8.26 27.52 10.58
N THR A 873 -8.22 28.78 10.98
CA THR A 873 -7.40 29.80 10.31
C THR A 873 -5.95 29.70 10.76
N TRP A 874 -5.12 29.06 9.92
CA TRP A 874 -3.73 28.80 10.23
C TRP A 874 -2.83 30.00 9.95
N LYS A 875 -2.03 30.38 10.95
CA LYS A 875 -1.02 31.45 10.87
C LYS A 875 0.37 30.81 10.80
N SER A 876 1.16 31.19 9.78
CA SER A 876 2.57 30.77 9.73
C SER A 876 3.35 31.48 10.85
N LEU A 877 4.23 30.76 11.50
CA LEU A 877 5.14 31.34 12.48
C LEU A 877 6.19 32.16 11.72
N ASN A 878 6.19 33.47 11.90
CA ASN A 878 7.23 34.38 11.42
C ASN A 878 8.52 34.29 12.24
N ALA A 879 8.71 33.21 12.99
CA ALA A 879 9.91 33.01 13.77
C ALA A 879 11.07 32.65 12.85
N VAL A 880 12.07 33.51 12.84
CA VAL A 880 13.34 33.29 12.18
C VAL A 880 14.33 32.90 13.28
N ASN A 881 14.96 31.72 13.18
CA ASN A 881 16.02 31.36 14.11
C ASN A 881 17.28 32.23 13.92
N GLU A 882 18.29 32.10 14.78
CA GLU A 882 19.55 32.82 14.66
C GLU A 882 20.26 32.61 13.30
N GLY A 883 19.95 31.51 12.59
CA GLY A 883 20.45 31.22 11.24
C GLY A 883 19.59 31.78 10.11
N GLY A 884 18.52 32.52 10.38
CA GLY A 884 17.67 33.12 9.36
C GLY A 884 16.71 32.14 8.69
N GLN A 885 16.49 30.95 9.26
CA GLN A 885 15.59 29.95 8.70
C GLN A 885 14.17 30.13 9.25
N PRO A 886 13.14 30.21 8.37
CA PRO A 886 11.75 30.28 8.82
C PRO A 886 11.29 28.92 9.34
N SER A 887 10.39 28.93 10.33
CA SER A 887 9.66 27.74 10.78
C SER A 887 8.68 27.27 9.71
N PHE A 888 8.56 25.96 9.55
CA PHE A 888 7.51 25.33 8.73
C PHE A 888 6.23 25.03 9.52
N ALA A 889 6.19 25.36 10.81
CA ALA A 889 5.02 25.16 11.62
C ALA A 889 3.99 26.28 11.41
N GLN A 890 2.74 25.91 11.61
CA GLN A 890 1.58 26.79 11.62
C GLN A 890 0.85 26.66 12.95
N VAL A 891 0.31 27.75 13.43
CA VAL A 891 -0.44 27.82 14.69
C VAL A 891 -1.83 28.38 14.42
N ALA A 892 -2.83 27.82 15.11
CA ALA A 892 -4.17 28.40 15.23
C ALA A 892 -4.48 28.59 16.72
N GLU A 893 -4.93 29.79 17.08
CA GLU A 893 -5.33 30.13 18.44
C GLU A 893 -6.81 29.84 18.68
N LEU A 894 -7.25 29.82 19.92
CA LEU A 894 -8.61 29.48 20.34
C LEU A 894 -9.70 30.13 19.47
N GLU A 895 -9.56 31.40 19.12
CA GLU A 895 -10.49 32.13 18.28
C GLU A 895 -10.43 31.79 16.78
N ASP A 896 -9.39 31.17 16.35
CA ASP A 896 -9.15 30.78 14.95
C ASP A 896 -9.62 29.34 14.64
N ILE A 897 -10.11 28.60 15.65
CA ILE A 897 -10.45 27.17 15.52
C ILE A 897 -11.96 26.97 15.52
N THR A 898 -12.45 26.20 14.58
CA THR A 898 -13.84 25.73 14.51
C THR A 898 -13.91 24.26 14.91
N TRP A 899 -14.82 23.98 15.85
CA TRP A 899 -15.09 22.63 16.33
C TRP A 899 -16.47 22.16 15.85
N SER A 900 -16.58 20.94 15.37
CA SER A 900 -17.88 20.35 14.97
C SER A 900 -18.84 20.21 16.17
N THR A 901 -18.29 19.97 17.37
CA THR A 901 -19.02 19.93 18.63
C THR A 901 -18.15 20.49 19.76
N GLY A 902 -18.75 21.18 20.73
CA GLY A 902 -18.04 21.74 21.86
C GLY A 902 -17.21 22.99 21.54
N THR A 903 -16.36 23.41 22.46
CA THR A 903 -15.54 24.64 22.37
C THR A 903 -14.06 24.37 22.63
N TYR A 904 -13.64 23.12 22.69
CA TYR A 904 -12.27 22.67 22.92
C TYR A 904 -12.02 21.31 22.30
N ALA A 905 -10.76 20.94 22.14
CA ALA A 905 -10.35 19.66 21.56
C ALA A 905 -10.86 18.49 22.39
N LEU A 906 -11.74 17.68 21.81
CA LEU A 906 -12.15 16.41 22.39
C LEU A 906 -11.08 15.33 22.11
N PRO A 907 -10.96 14.31 22.96
CA PRO A 907 -9.89 13.34 22.84
C PRO A 907 -9.86 12.65 21.46
N GLY A 908 -8.84 13.00 20.66
CA GLY A 908 -8.18 12.10 19.77
C GLY A 908 -7.21 11.26 20.60
N GLU A 909 -5.94 11.23 20.23
CA GLU A 909 -4.93 10.59 21.05
C GLU A 909 -4.28 11.59 22.02
N ARG A 910 -4.31 11.28 23.32
CA ARG A 910 -3.63 12.07 24.34
C ARG A 910 -2.17 11.63 24.43
N ILE A 911 -1.25 12.50 23.99
CA ILE A 911 0.19 12.21 24.02
C ILE A 911 0.86 12.57 25.32
N PHE A 912 0.34 13.57 26.03
CA PHE A 912 0.79 13.90 27.39
C PHE A 912 -0.32 14.56 28.19
N ALA A 913 -0.24 14.40 29.50
CA ALA A 913 -1.04 15.17 30.46
C ALA A 913 -0.23 15.36 31.75
N PHE A 914 -0.22 16.56 32.28
CA PHE A 914 0.44 16.87 33.55
C PHE A 914 -0.33 17.93 34.34
N VAL A 915 -0.09 17.94 35.61
CA VAL A 915 -0.72 18.90 36.54
C VAL A 915 0.33 19.90 36.99
N CYS A 916 -0.01 21.19 36.86
CA CYS A 916 0.80 22.29 37.37
C CYS A 916 0.06 22.97 38.54
N ASN A 917 0.82 23.60 39.42
CA ASN A 917 0.26 24.40 40.48
C ASN A 917 0.46 25.89 40.21
N ALA A 918 -0.60 26.68 40.36
CA ALA A 918 -0.53 28.14 40.28
C ALA A 918 -0.24 28.76 41.65
N SER A 919 0.73 29.64 41.72
CA SER A 919 1.04 30.40 42.96
C SER A 919 0.18 31.67 43.11
N ARG A 920 -0.09 32.09 44.36
CA ARG A 920 -0.79 33.36 44.65
C ARG A 920 0.12 34.58 44.56
N ALA A 921 1.40 34.41 44.88
CA ALA A 921 2.33 35.52 45.03
C ALA A 921 3.12 35.79 43.74
N ASP A 922 3.58 34.72 43.08
CA ASP A 922 4.44 34.79 41.91
C ASP A 922 3.98 33.81 40.86
N ALA A 923 4.30 34.06 39.60
CA ALA A 923 4.09 33.10 38.53
C ALA A 923 5.03 31.91 38.76
N LEU A 924 4.44 30.73 39.06
CA LEU A 924 5.20 29.50 39.17
C LEU A 924 5.35 28.88 37.76
N THR A 925 6.57 28.65 37.35
CA THR A 925 6.87 27.98 36.08
C THR A 925 7.07 26.49 36.31
N THR A 926 6.28 25.70 35.64
CA THR A 926 6.45 24.24 35.56
C THR A 926 6.92 23.89 34.15
N VAL A 927 7.94 23.11 34.05
CA VAL A 927 8.52 22.66 32.78
C VAL A 927 8.40 21.15 32.70
N LEU A 928 7.83 20.66 31.62
CA LEU A 928 7.81 19.25 31.27
C LEU A 928 8.75 19.03 30.08
N GLU A 929 9.80 18.26 30.28
CA GLU A 929 10.69 17.81 29.21
C GLU A 929 10.00 16.68 28.46
N LEU A 930 9.61 16.92 27.23
CA LEU A 930 8.92 15.94 26.38
C LEU A 930 9.92 15.02 25.66
N GLY A 931 11.15 15.49 25.46
CA GLY A 931 12.20 14.74 24.80
C GLY A 931 12.73 13.52 25.57
N ASP A 932 12.59 13.52 26.89
CA ASP A 932 13.03 12.42 27.77
C ASP A 932 12.01 11.28 27.86
N LEU A 933 10.79 11.51 27.40
CA LEU A 933 9.76 10.49 27.33
C LEU A 933 9.92 9.73 26.01
N LYS A 934 10.55 8.57 26.05
CA LYS A 934 10.76 7.72 24.86
C LYS A 934 9.50 7.49 24.02
N GLU A 935 8.35 7.46 24.65
CA GLU A 935 7.06 7.32 23.99
C GLU A 935 6.66 8.58 23.21
N LEU A 936 7.03 9.75 23.66
CA LEU A 936 6.74 11.02 23.00
C LEU A 936 7.73 11.34 21.88
N SER A 937 8.99 10.93 22.01
CA SER A 937 9.96 11.01 20.90
C SER A 937 9.59 10.11 19.72
N GLY A 938 8.67 9.16 19.94
CA GLY A 938 8.14 8.28 18.92
C GLY A 938 6.90 8.80 18.20
N ALA A 939 6.34 9.95 18.58
CA ALA A 939 5.16 10.56 17.96
C ALA A 939 5.49 11.94 17.35
N PRO A 940 6.42 12.05 16.39
CA PRO A 940 6.66 13.31 15.72
C PRO A 940 5.41 13.71 14.93
N LEU A 941 5.07 15.00 15.00
CA LEU A 941 4.01 15.54 14.16
C LEU A 941 4.47 15.51 12.69
N GLY A 942 3.76 14.79 11.86
CA GLY A 942 4.05 14.69 10.43
C GLY A 942 3.51 15.84 9.62
N GLY A 943 4.22 16.18 8.55
CA GLY A 943 3.75 17.13 7.53
C GLY A 943 2.87 16.47 6.45
N ASP A 944 2.40 15.25 6.67
CA ASP A 944 1.72 14.47 5.65
C ASP A 944 0.26 14.93 5.43
N TYR A 945 -0.19 14.82 4.21
CA TYR A 945 -1.49 15.17 3.65
C TYR A 945 -2.69 14.39 4.19
N LYS A 946 -2.53 13.51 5.14
CA LYS A 946 -3.42 12.35 5.30
C LYS A 946 -4.41 12.43 6.44
N TYR A 947 -4.33 13.45 7.28
CA TYR A 947 -5.30 13.63 8.34
C TYR A 947 -6.08 14.93 8.15
N PRO A 948 -7.34 14.81 8.23
CA PRO A 948 -8.32 14.51 7.19
C PRO A 948 -8.03 15.23 5.90
N ASP A 949 -7.46 16.41 5.92
CA ASP A 949 -7.01 17.20 4.77
C ASP A 949 -5.66 17.88 5.06
N GLY A 950 -4.76 17.19 5.70
CA GLY A 950 -3.47 17.77 5.99
C GLY A 950 -2.66 17.06 7.08
N PRO A 951 -1.64 17.72 7.59
CA PRO A 951 -0.73 17.19 8.60
C PRO A 951 -1.40 16.96 9.95
N ASP A 952 -0.73 16.17 10.79
CA ASP A 952 -1.16 15.98 12.18
C ASP A 952 -1.32 17.32 12.92
N ILE A 953 -2.37 17.41 13.71
CA ILE A 953 -2.71 18.57 14.51
C ILE A 953 -2.50 18.26 15.98
N LEU A 954 -1.63 19.01 16.65
CA LEU A 954 -1.47 18.95 18.09
C LEU A 954 -2.29 20.07 18.74
N ALA A 955 -3.27 19.73 19.54
CA ALA A 955 -4.03 20.67 20.36
C ALA A 955 -3.52 20.68 21.80
N ILE A 956 -3.32 21.86 22.38
CA ILE A 956 -2.94 22.03 23.77
C ILE A 956 -4.15 22.49 24.57
N ASN A 957 -4.72 21.58 25.37
CA ASN A 957 -5.83 21.87 26.26
C ASN A 957 -5.35 22.29 27.66
N ALA A 958 -6.08 23.18 28.27
CA ALA A 958 -5.86 23.59 29.65
C ALA A 958 -7.18 23.78 30.41
N PHE A 959 -7.24 23.36 31.68
CA PHE A 959 -8.38 23.59 32.56
C PHE A 959 -7.99 23.53 34.03
N VAL A 960 -8.80 24.10 34.89
CA VAL A 960 -8.62 24.09 36.34
C VAL A 960 -9.74 23.31 37.03
N LYS A 961 -9.48 22.79 38.22
CA LYS A 961 -10.49 22.08 39.00
C LYS A 961 -11.57 23.02 39.59
N SER A 962 -11.21 24.25 39.92
CA SER A 962 -12.15 25.27 40.41
C SER A 962 -11.60 26.69 40.20
N GLY A 963 -12.48 27.64 39.92
CA GLY A 963 -12.14 29.05 39.68
C GLY A 963 -11.48 29.27 38.32
N ASP A 964 -10.63 30.30 38.24
CA ASP A 964 -9.87 30.65 37.04
C ASP A 964 -8.39 30.94 37.38
N VAL A 965 -7.55 30.76 36.40
CA VAL A 965 -6.09 31.00 36.50
C VAL A 965 -5.64 31.77 35.26
N LYS A 966 -4.72 32.69 35.48
CA LYS A 966 -3.99 33.38 34.43
C LYS A 966 -2.66 32.70 34.17
N GLY A 967 -2.20 32.67 32.94
CA GLY A 967 -0.89 32.12 32.67
C GLY A 967 -0.47 32.10 31.23
N THR A 968 0.74 31.66 31.01
CA THR A 968 1.33 31.48 29.68
C THR A 968 1.70 30.03 29.50
N ILE A 969 1.28 29.47 28.40
CA ILE A 969 1.65 28.13 27.97
C ILE A 969 2.60 28.25 26.78
N GLN A 970 3.77 27.64 26.89
CA GLN A 970 4.79 27.62 25.83
C GLN A 970 5.12 26.20 25.44
N LEU A 971 5.18 25.97 24.15
CA LEU A 971 5.69 24.72 23.55
C LEU A 971 6.98 25.00 22.79
N ARG A 972 7.98 24.15 23.00
CA ARG A 972 9.26 24.15 22.27
C ARG A 972 9.42 22.87 21.49
N TRP A 973 9.90 22.99 20.27
CA TRP A 973 10.12 21.84 19.40
C TRP A 973 11.34 22.04 18.50
N GLY A 974 11.85 20.93 17.99
CA GLY A 974 12.81 20.89 16.90
C GLY A 974 12.10 20.63 15.57
N GLU A 975 12.51 21.33 14.53
CA GLU A 975 12.10 21.01 13.16
C GLU A 975 13.25 20.29 12.45
N ALA A 976 13.05 19.01 12.21
CA ALA A 976 13.96 18.23 11.42
C ALA A 976 13.56 18.38 9.95
N GLN A 977 14.31 19.12 9.19
CA GLN A 977 14.09 19.26 7.75
C GLN A 977 14.54 17.99 7.05
N ALA A 978 13.69 17.47 6.16
CA ALA A 978 13.95 16.30 5.35
C ALA A 978 14.79 16.63 4.10
#